data_aeae8878783f992a8da6bec7bd916aab
#
_entry.id   aeae8878783f992a8da6bec7bd916aab
#
_cell.length_a   1.000
_cell.length_b   1.000
_cell.length_c   1.000
_cell.angle_alpha   90.00
_cell.angle_beta   90.00
_cell.angle_gamma   90.00
#
_symmetry.space_group_name_H-M   'P 1'
#
loop_
_entity.id
_entity.type
_entity.pdbx_description
1 polymer ?
#
loop_
_entity_poly.entity_id
_entity_poly.type
_entity_poly.pdbx_seq_one_letter_code
_entity_poly.pdbx_strand_id
1 'polypeptide(L)'
;MIILGINAYHGDAAAAIVVDGQLIAAVEEERFNRQKHCAGFPTESVRYCLATTGVTIADVHHIGISRDPSAHLHKKILFAAGRAMRGKGPSAKGKEQSGNGQEQPISDFGLQNAEQPIAEFRLQNAEFETEGAATGARLSAPANPQSAVRNPQSGGGLFAQIKDRLANAAKVRDLKDVLAQELGVPAKTLRAQFHNVEHHRAHLASAFYVSPFERAALLSIDGFGDFISTMWGKGEGNSIEVLGQVEYPHSTGIMYTATTQFLGFPHYGDEGKVMGLAPYGKPRFMTEFRELIRTVDGGRFQLNLDYFRHHAEGVDMSWDNGSPVIGRIFSDEYARLFGAPRVAGAALTEREHDIAASLQQRLEEVAFHVLHHLHQQTGLTDLGLAGGVAYNSVMNGKILLHTPFERIFVQAAAGDSGTALGVCYDIHHRLTGRAAVNQTVSLLDGERKESAQTNSLRYGGEPGTRADPSRYVMEGAYTGPEFSNEEIVVELNASGLEFEKYSDAEVTKRAAQDIADGLVVGWFQGRMEFGPRALGNRSIVVDPRRAEMKDVLNERIKKREPFRPFAPSILEERVGDYFEQTHPAPTMLMVYQVRPERRAEIPAVTHVDGSGRLQTVSPSVNERYYQLISDFHDITGVPVILNTSFNENEPVVCTPRHAIDCFLKTRMDVLYLGNQCVRRKAVS
;
A
#
# COMPACT_ATOMS: atom_id res chain seq x y z
N MET A 1 -16.38 7.34 -20.94
CA MET A 1 -15.50 8.31 -20.22
C MET A 1 -14.24 7.60 -19.79
N ILE A 2 -13.05 8.06 -20.19
CA ILE A 2 -11.75 7.45 -19.87
C ILE A 2 -11.05 8.32 -18.83
N ILE A 3 -10.67 7.73 -17.72
CA ILE A 3 -10.03 8.42 -16.60
C ILE A 3 -8.72 7.72 -16.27
N LEU A 4 -7.62 8.47 -16.25
CA LEU A 4 -6.30 8.02 -15.83
C LEU A 4 -5.98 8.59 -14.45
N GLY A 5 -5.73 7.74 -13.48
CA GLY A 5 -5.31 8.09 -12.13
C GLY A 5 -3.83 7.81 -11.92
N ILE A 6 -3.15 8.70 -11.24
CA ILE A 6 -1.70 8.68 -11.04
C ILE A 6 -1.39 8.86 -9.55
N ASN A 7 -0.56 7.98 -8.99
CA ASN A 7 0.19 8.23 -7.76
C ASN A 7 1.65 8.49 -8.13
N ALA A 8 2.16 9.70 -7.85
CA ALA A 8 3.52 10.09 -8.18
C ALA A 8 4.13 10.97 -7.07
N TYR A 9 5.47 10.93 -6.98
CA TYR A 9 6.26 11.70 -6.01
C TYR A 9 5.96 11.36 -4.54
N HIS A 10 5.43 10.15 -4.32
CA HIS A 10 5.26 9.45 -3.06
C HIS A 10 5.86 8.04 -3.18
N GLY A 11 5.91 7.29 -2.09
CA GLY A 11 6.20 5.86 -2.16
C GLY A 11 5.20 5.12 -3.03
N ASP A 12 5.63 4.01 -3.62
CA ASP A 12 4.79 3.11 -4.40
C ASP A 12 4.07 3.78 -5.59
N ALA A 13 4.84 4.51 -6.42
CA ALA A 13 4.33 5.14 -7.63
C ALA A 13 3.53 4.14 -8.49
N ALA A 14 2.35 4.56 -8.98
CA ALA A 14 1.39 3.68 -9.64
C ALA A 14 0.49 4.45 -10.62
N ALA A 15 -0.10 3.73 -11.56
CA ALA A 15 -1.17 4.25 -12.41
C ALA A 15 -2.36 3.28 -12.47
N ALA A 16 -3.55 3.84 -12.70
CA ALA A 16 -4.77 3.09 -12.95
C ALA A 16 -5.58 3.76 -14.07
N ILE A 17 -6.31 2.97 -14.85
CA ILE A 17 -7.19 3.48 -15.89
C ILE A 17 -8.58 2.86 -15.79
N VAL A 18 -9.58 3.74 -15.80
CA VAL A 18 -11.00 3.39 -15.73
C VAL A 18 -11.69 3.86 -17.01
N VAL A 19 -12.47 2.98 -17.63
CA VAL A 19 -13.29 3.26 -18.81
C VAL A 19 -14.75 3.02 -18.45
N ASP A 20 -15.57 4.05 -18.54
CA ASP A 20 -17.02 4.01 -18.25
C ASP A 20 -17.36 3.34 -16.90
N GLY A 21 -16.54 3.65 -15.86
CA GLY A 21 -16.69 3.11 -14.52
C GLY A 21 -16.06 1.72 -14.30
N GLN A 22 -15.55 1.06 -15.34
CA GLN A 22 -14.89 -0.23 -15.24
C GLN A 22 -13.38 -0.07 -15.12
N LEU A 23 -12.75 -0.70 -14.13
CA LEU A 23 -11.30 -0.76 -14.00
C LEU A 23 -10.71 -1.69 -15.06
N ILE A 24 -9.90 -1.15 -15.95
CA ILE A 24 -9.26 -1.94 -17.03
C ILE A 24 -7.86 -2.38 -16.61
N ALA A 25 -7.08 -1.49 -16.02
CA ALA A 25 -5.72 -1.78 -15.55
C ALA A 25 -5.35 -0.92 -14.33
N ALA A 26 -4.55 -1.49 -13.45
CA ALA A 26 -3.85 -0.80 -12.37
C ALA A 26 -2.55 -1.56 -12.06
N VAL A 27 -1.44 -0.82 -11.89
CA VAL A 27 -0.12 -1.43 -11.69
C VAL A 27 0.86 -0.45 -11.04
N GLU A 28 1.78 -0.97 -10.23
CA GLU A 28 2.87 -0.22 -9.62
C GLU A 28 4.06 -0.12 -10.57
N GLU A 29 4.74 1.02 -10.54
CA GLU A 29 5.92 1.32 -11.36
C GLU A 29 7.10 0.40 -11.06
N GLU A 30 7.25 -0.04 -9.81
CA GLU A 30 8.30 -0.97 -9.39
C GLU A 30 8.26 -2.32 -10.14
N ARG A 31 7.11 -2.69 -10.70
CA ARG A 31 6.94 -3.93 -11.46
C ARG A 31 7.72 -3.89 -12.77
N PHE A 32 7.89 -2.71 -13.34
CA PHE A 32 8.60 -2.49 -14.61
C PHE A 32 10.06 -2.09 -14.38
N ASN A 33 10.32 -1.05 -13.59
CA ASN A 33 11.67 -0.51 -13.38
C ASN A 33 12.53 -1.32 -12.40
N ARG A 34 11.94 -2.27 -11.69
CA ARG A 34 12.59 -3.17 -10.71
C ARG A 34 13.18 -2.45 -9.50
N GLN A 35 12.72 -1.23 -9.20
CA GLN A 35 13.11 -0.44 -8.03
C GLN A 35 11.99 -0.49 -6.98
N LYS A 36 12.26 -1.18 -5.89
CA LYS A 36 11.29 -1.40 -4.83
C LYS A 36 10.87 -0.08 -4.18
N HIS A 37 9.54 0.07 -3.94
CA HIS A 37 8.95 1.29 -3.39
C HIS A 37 9.29 2.56 -4.19
N CYS A 38 9.39 2.44 -5.52
CA CYS A 38 9.69 3.55 -6.42
C CYS A 38 8.75 4.74 -6.17
N ALA A 39 9.34 5.94 -6.11
CA ALA A 39 8.60 7.17 -5.81
C ALA A 39 8.73 8.27 -6.89
N GLY A 40 9.16 7.90 -8.06
CA GLY A 40 9.23 8.79 -9.21
C GLY A 40 7.86 9.05 -9.85
N PHE A 41 7.89 9.43 -11.10
CA PHE A 41 6.72 9.45 -11.97
C PHE A 41 6.49 8.04 -12.54
N PRO A 42 5.24 7.50 -12.56
CA PRO A 42 4.95 6.12 -12.99
C PRO A 42 4.82 6.02 -14.51
N THR A 43 5.89 6.29 -15.25
CA THR A 43 5.90 6.37 -16.72
C THR A 43 5.49 5.06 -17.38
N GLU A 44 6.08 3.94 -16.95
CA GLU A 44 5.79 2.64 -17.55
C GLU A 44 4.40 2.12 -17.15
N SER A 45 3.95 2.41 -15.93
CA SER A 45 2.59 2.11 -15.48
C SER A 45 1.55 2.86 -16.30
N VAL A 46 1.78 4.14 -16.61
CA VAL A 46 0.90 4.93 -17.49
C VAL A 46 0.89 4.35 -18.91
N ARG A 47 2.07 4.02 -19.46
CA ARG A 47 2.18 3.37 -20.79
C ARG A 47 1.41 2.05 -20.83
N TYR A 48 1.56 1.22 -19.82
CA TYR A 48 0.83 -0.04 -19.69
C TYR A 48 -0.69 0.18 -19.65
N CYS A 49 -1.17 1.12 -18.84
CA CYS A 49 -2.60 1.45 -18.75
C CYS A 49 -3.18 1.88 -20.11
N LEU A 50 -2.48 2.74 -20.85
CA LEU A 50 -2.90 3.18 -22.18
C LEU A 50 -2.88 2.02 -23.20
N ALA A 51 -1.82 1.23 -23.20
CA ALA A 51 -1.67 0.08 -24.11
C ALA A 51 -2.76 -0.97 -23.87
N THR A 52 -3.05 -1.31 -22.61
CA THR A 52 -4.07 -2.31 -22.27
C THR A 52 -5.48 -1.88 -22.69
N THR A 53 -5.77 -0.58 -22.69
CA THR A 53 -7.07 -0.04 -23.16
C THR A 53 -7.10 0.18 -24.68
N GLY A 54 -5.96 0.10 -25.37
CA GLY A 54 -5.86 0.40 -26.80
C GLY A 54 -6.08 1.88 -27.13
N VAL A 55 -5.93 2.78 -26.16
CA VAL A 55 -6.11 4.23 -26.34
C VAL A 55 -4.80 4.99 -26.27
N THR A 56 -4.77 6.18 -26.84
CA THR A 56 -3.66 7.13 -26.69
C THR A 56 -3.96 8.13 -25.59
N ILE A 57 -2.95 8.85 -25.13
CA ILE A 57 -3.14 9.90 -24.12
C ILE A 57 -4.08 11.03 -24.61
N ALA A 58 -4.23 11.20 -25.92
CA ALA A 58 -5.14 12.19 -26.51
C ALA A 58 -6.63 11.81 -26.34
N ASP A 59 -6.93 10.54 -26.13
CA ASP A 59 -8.27 9.99 -25.96
C ASP A 59 -8.75 10.03 -24.51
N VAL A 60 -7.82 10.27 -23.56
CA VAL A 60 -8.13 10.37 -22.14
C VAL A 60 -8.92 11.65 -21.86
N HIS A 61 -10.05 11.52 -21.18
CA HIS A 61 -10.96 12.62 -20.88
C HIS A 61 -10.55 13.34 -19.58
N HIS A 62 -10.14 12.59 -18.56
CA HIS A 62 -9.76 13.11 -17.25
C HIS A 62 -8.47 12.47 -16.79
N ILE A 63 -7.57 13.27 -16.22
CA ILE A 63 -6.34 12.82 -15.57
C ILE A 63 -6.31 13.38 -14.17
N GLY A 64 -6.10 12.50 -13.18
CA GLY A 64 -6.02 12.91 -11.78
C GLY A 64 -4.76 12.44 -11.09
N ILE A 65 -4.32 13.19 -10.08
CA ILE A 65 -3.22 12.83 -9.20
C ILE A 65 -3.70 12.80 -7.75
N SER A 66 -3.21 11.82 -6.98
CA SER A 66 -3.55 11.60 -5.57
C SER A 66 -2.82 12.58 -4.64
N ARG A 67 -2.83 13.86 -5.00
CA ARG A 67 -2.19 14.93 -4.24
C ARG A 67 -2.84 16.26 -4.54
N ASP A 68 -3.22 16.98 -3.48
CA ASP A 68 -3.71 18.34 -3.60
C ASP A 68 -2.80 19.33 -2.84
N PRO A 69 -1.92 20.06 -3.56
CA PRO A 69 -1.06 21.07 -2.94
C PRO A 69 -1.83 22.17 -2.21
N SER A 70 -3.08 22.42 -2.60
CA SER A 70 -3.96 23.44 -2.00
C SER A 70 -4.67 22.95 -0.75
N ALA A 71 -4.79 21.63 -0.58
CA ALA A 71 -5.41 21.03 0.60
C ALA A 71 -4.69 21.47 1.88
N HIS A 72 -5.46 21.96 2.84
CA HIS A 72 -4.96 22.42 4.15
C HIS A 72 -3.86 23.51 4.10
N LEU A 73 -3.81 24.31 3.02
CA LEU A 73 -2.74 25.28 2.80
C LEU A 73 -2.55 26.27 3.97
N HIS A 74 -3.65 26.75 4.58
CA HIS A 74 -3.60 27.61 5.76
C HIS A 74 -2.90 26.96 6.95
N LYS A 75 -3.11 25.67 7.19
CA LYS A 75 -2.47 24.91 8.26
C LYS A 75 -0.99 24.64 7.96
N LYS A 76 -0.67 24.34 6.69
CA LYS A 76 0.72 24.22 6.20
C LYS A 76 1.50 25.50 6.45
N ILE A 77 0.89 26.68 6.18
CA ILE A 77 1.48 28.01 6.40
C ILE A 77 1.65 28.29 7.89
N LEU A 78 0.63 28.07 8.72
CA LEU A 78 0.69 28.30 10.17
C LEU A 78 1.77 27.42 10.83
N PHE A 79 1.87 26.16 10.44
CA PHE A 79 2.91 25.26 10.94
C PHE A 79 4.32 25.75 10.55
N ALA A 80 4.51 26.15 9.29
CA ALA A 80 5.79 26.69 8.81
C ALA A 80 6.17 28.00 9.53
N ALA A 81 5.21 28.89 9.75
CA ALA A 81 5.40 30.14 10.50
C ALA A 81 5.76 29.88 11.97
N GLY A 82 5.05 28.98 12.64
CA GLY A 82 5.35 28.59 14.05
C GLY A 82 6.75 27.99 14.20
N ARG A 83 7.20 27.21 13.23
CA ARG A 83 8.54 26.64 13.17
C ARG A 83 9.63 27.73 12.96
N ALA A 84 9.37 28.68 12.06
CA ALA A 84 10.28 29.82 11.81
C ALA A 84 10.47 30.70 13.06
N MET A 85 9.43 30.84 13.89
CA MET A 85 9.51 31.59 15.15
C MET A 85 10.30 30.85 16.23
N ARG A 86 10.17 29.52 16.34
CA ARG A 86 10.93 28.70 17.30
C ARG A 86 12.42 28.59 16.94
N GLY A 87 12.78 28.64 15.66
CA GLY A 87 14.18 28.61 15.19
C GLY A 87 14.99 29.90 15.47
N LYS A 88 14.37 30.97 16.01
CA LYS A 88 15.02 32.24 16.39
C LYS A 88 15.28 32.38 17.91
N GLY A 89 15.18 31.33 18.70
CA GLY A 89 15.51 31.35 20.10
C GLY A 89 17.04 31.52 20.34
N PRO A 90 17.48 32.28 21.36
CA PRO A 90 18.87 32.57 21.53
C PRO A 90 19.70 31.34 21.91
N SER A 91 20.85 31.19 21.27
CA SER A 91 21.91 30.25 21.62
C SER A 91 22.21 30.34 23.12
N ALA A 92 21.85 29.30 23.87
CA ALA A 92 22.19 29.24 25.30
C ALA A 92 23.70 29.00 25.49
N LYS A 93 24.43 30.08 25.71
CA LYS A 93 25.72 30.03 26.46
C LYS A 93 25.38 29.97 27.93
N GLY A 94 25.98 29.00 28.61
CA GLY A 94 25.72 28.58 29.95
C GLY A 94 25.65 29.67 31.02
N LYS A 95 24.82 29.36 32.02
CA LYS A 95 25.12 29.64 33.45
C LYS A 95 24.16 28.81 34.32
N GLU A 96 24.73 27.95 35.13
CA GLU A 96 24.05 27.39 36.29
C GLU A 96 23.61 28.52 37.23
N GLN A 97 22.34 28.48 37.68
CA GLN A 97 21.98 28.88 39.04
C GLN A 97 20.57 28.39 39.40
N SER A 98 20.49 27.82 40.57
CA SER A 98 19.34 27.36 41.31
C SER A 98 18.26 28.42 41.57
N GLY A 99 16.98 28.02 41.59
CA GLY A 99 15.90 28.85 42.12
C GLY A 99 14.51 28.24 41.96
N ASN A 100 13.91 27.88 43.08
CA ASN A 100 12.52 27.48 43.29
C ASN A 100 11.50 28.45 42.66
N GLY A 101 10.37 27.93 42.16
CA GLY A 101 9.21 28.80 41.93
C GLY A 101 8.06 28.16 41.12
N GLN A 102 7.13 27.57 41.83
CA GLN A 102 5.68 27.55 41.64
C GLN A 102 5.09 27.45 40.21
N GLU A 103 4.32 26.38 40.01
CA GLU A 103 3.36 26.17 38.96
C GLU A 103 2.22 27.21 39.02
N GLN A 104 1.86 27.76 37.83
CA GLN A 104 0.55 28.36 37.59
C GLN A 104 -0.03 27.82 36.27
N PRO A 105 -1.32 27.53 36.21
CA PRO A 105 -1.97 26.96 35.04
C PRO A 105 -2.28 28.04 34.00
N ILE A 106 -2.02 27.72 32.73
CA ILE A 106 -2.38 28.58 31.59
C ILE A 106 -3.82 28.27 31.22
N SER A 107 -4.69 29.24 31.50
CA SER A 107 -6.08 29.30 31.09
C SER A 107 -6.21 29.82 29.65
N ASP A 108 -7.22 29.31 28.98
CA ASP A 108 -7.90 29.70 27.74
C ASP A 108 -7.53 31.07 27.12
N PHE A 109 -7.10 31.01 25.85
CA PHE A 109 -7.18 32.17 24.96
C PHE A 109 -8.39 32.01 24.04
N GLY A 110 -9.40 32.85 24.31
CA GLY A 110 -10.62 32.97 23.51
C GLY A 110 -10.35 33.53 22.12
N LEU A 111 -11.01 32.91 21.15
CA LEU A 111 -11.10 33.39 19.78
C LEU A 111 -12.18 34.50 19.73
N GLN A 112 -11.77 35.72 19.45
CA GLN A 112 -12.68 36.76 18.94
C GLN A 112 -12.31 37.12 17.49
N ASN A 113 -13.36 37.21 16.67
CA ASN A 113 -13.38 37.51 15.26
C ASN A 113 -12.60 38.77 14.86
N ALA A 114 -11.81 38.71 13.79
CA ALA A 114 -11.43 39.86 13.00
C ALA A 114 -11.46 39.50 11.51
N GLU A 115 -12.52 39.86 10.85
CA GLU A 115 -12.57 40.02 9.39
C GLU A 115 -11.84 41.29 9.00
N GLN A 116 -10.77 41.21 8.21
CA GLN A 116 -10.30 42.30 7.35
C GLN A 116 -9.63 41.75 6.07
N PRO A 117 -9.75 42.44 4.92
CA PRO A 117 -9.47 41.90 3.61
C PRO A 117 -7.98 41.86 3.27
N ILE A 118 -7.61 40.80 2.56
CA ILE A 118 -6.24 40.51 2.12
C ILE A 118 -5.89 41.39 0.92
N ALA A 119 -4.85 42.22 1.09
CA ALA A 119 -4.24 42.97 0.01
C ALA A 119 -3.42 42.05 -0.91
N GLU A 120 -3.61 42.23 -2.22
CA GLU A 120 -2.88 41.56 -3.29
C GLU A 120 -1.38 41.83 -3.20
N PHE A 121 -0.58 40.78 -3.08
CA PHE A 121 0.87 40.83 -3.28
C PHE A 121 1.18 40.50 -4.74
N ARG A 122 1.51 41.53 -5.54
CA ARG A 122 2.09 41.36 -6.87
C ARG A 122 3.57 41.02 -6.74
N LEU A 123 3.93 39.84 -7.24
CA LEU A 123 5.33 39.46 -7.50
C LEU A 123 5.81 40.11 -8.80
N GLN A 124 6.82 40.97 -8.71
CA GLN A 124 7.54 41.51 -9.87
C GLN A 124 8.40 40.40 -10.51
N ASN A 125 8.24 40.22 -11.81
CA ASN A 125 9.06 39.37 -12.65
C ASN A 125 10.47 39.97 -12.78
N ALA A 126 11.49 39.19 -12.46
CA ALA A 126 12.87 39.46 -12.87
C ALA A 126 13.17 38.62 -14.10
N GLU A 127 13.39 39.27 -15.20
CA GLU A 127 13.87 38.71 -16.46
C GLU A 127 15.34 38.30 -16.31
N PHE A 128 15.68 37.09 -16.73
CA PHE A 128 17.05 36.68 -16.99
C PHE A 128 17.22 36.35 -18.47
N GLU A 129 18.09 37.14 -19.10
CA GLU A 129 18.52 37.00 -20.49
C GLU A 129 19.27 35.71 -20.73
N THR A 130 18.96 35.06 -21.84
CA THR A 130 19.67 33.91 -22.39
C THR A 130 20.61 34.36 -23.47
N GLU A 131 21.92 34.16 -23.32
CA GLU A 131 22.86 34.15 -24.43
C GLU A 131 23.08 32.74 -24.95
N GLY A 132 22.95 32.59 -26.27
CA GLY A 132 23.11 31.34 -26.98
C GLY A 132 24.50 31.14 -27.51
N ALA A 133 24.87 29.87 -27.70
CA ALA A 133 25.82 29.45 -28.73
C ALA A 133 25.58 28.01 -29.13
N ALA A 134 25.34 27.82 -30.42
CA ALA A 134 25.26 26.53 -31.11
C ALA A 134 26.65 26.00 -31.46
N THR A 135 26.84 24.68 -31.40
CA THR A 135 27.53 23.88 -32.46
C THR A 135 27.51 22.38 -32.15
N GLY A 136 27.00 21.58 -33.07
CA GLY A 136 27.64 20.48 -33.77
C GLY A 136 27.86 19.12 -33.04
N ALA A 137 26.92 18.19 -33.26
CA ALA A 137 27.11 16.77 -33.62
C ALA A 137 28.26 15.92 -33.03
N ARG A 138 27.90 14.83 -32.32
CA ARG A 138 28.21 13.40 -32.69
C ARG A 138 27.65 12.44 -31.62
N LEU A 139 26.92 11.43 -32.11
CA LEU A 139 26.45 10.28 -31.34
C LEU A 139 27.64 9.42 -30.87
N SER A 140 27.70 9.18 -29.52
CA SER A 140 28.47 8.08 -28.94
C SER A 140 27.79 7.62 -27.67
N ALA A 141 27.72 6.29 -27.46
CA ALA A 141 27.03 5.61 -26.37
C ALA A 141 27.46 6.09 -24.97
N PRO A 142 26.59 6.00 -23.96
CA PRO A 142 26.92 6.49 -22.63
C PRO A 142 27.78 5.50 -21.86
N ALA A 143 28.94 5.97 -21.45
CA ALA A 143 29.79 5.34 -20.45
C ALA A 143 29.19 5.55 -19.04
N ASN A 144 29.24 4.49 -18.25
CA ASN A 144 28.83 4.42 -16.85
C ASN A 144 29.62 5.43 -15.99
N PRO A 145 28.99 6.41 -15.30
CA PRO A 145 29.71 7.21 -14.32
C PRO A 145 29.63 6.55 -12.96
N GLN A 146 30.75 6.01 -12.50
CA GLN A 146 30.97 5.76 -11.08
C GLN A 146 30.89 7.10 -10.32
N SER A 147 29.79 7.32 -9.61
CA SER A 147 29.63 8.47 -8.72
C SER A 147 30.34 8.21 -7.41
N ALA A 148 31.34 9.01 -7.13
CA ALA A 148 32.02 9.10 -5.86
C ALA A 148 31.02 9.45 -4.73
N VAL A 149 30.98 8.61 -3.70
CA VAL A 149 30.27 8.82 -2.45
C VAL A 149 30.78 10.10 -1.81
N ARG A 150 30.01 11.18 -1.86
CA ARG A 150 30.19 12.34 -0.98
C ARG A 150 29.35 12.13 0.26
N ASN A 151 30.02 11.97 1.38
CA ASN A 151 29.47 11.99 2.73
C ASN A 151 28.79 13.35 2.97
N PRO A 152 27.46 13.46 3.22
CA PRO A 152 26.86 14.74 3.52
C PRO A 152 27.12 15.07 4.99
N GLN A 153 28.07 15.95 5.23
CA GLN A 153 28.15 16.67 6.50
C GLN A 153 26.89 17.53 6.67
N SER A 154 26.27 17.36 7.84
CA SER A 154 25.15 18.12 8.38
C SER A 154 25.19 19.61 8.04
N GLY A 155 24.18 20.13 7.33
CA GLY A 155 24.04 21.55 7.05
C GLY A 155 22.97 21.95 6.02
N GLY A 156 22.01 21.08 5.69
CA GLY A 156 20.87 21.45 4.85
C GLY A 156 19.80 22.16 5.67
N GLY A 157 19.91 23.49 5.82
CA GLY A 157 18.98 24.28 6.60
C GLY A 157 17.55 24.29 6.01
N LEU A 158 16.60 24.77 6.81
CA LEU A 158 15.18 24.99 6.53
C LEU A 158 14.86 25.44 5.08
N PHE A 159 15.77 26.22 4.47
CA PHE A 159 15.64 26.66 3.07
C PHE A 159 15.75 25.55 2.04
N ALA A 160 16.57 24.52 2.26
CA ALA A 160 16.67 23.39 1.32
C ALA A 160 15.39 22.54 1.34
N GLN A 161 14.85 22.26 2.52
CA GLN A 161 13.59 21.51 2.68
C GLN A 161 12.38 22.26 2.14
N ILE A 162 12.33 23.59 2.33
CA ILE A 162 11.28 24.44 1.74
C ILE A 162 11.42 24.43 0.21
N LYS A 163 12.63 24.50 -0.32
CA LYS A 163 12.92 24.46 -1.75
C LYS A 163 12.48 23.15 -2.37
N ASP A 164 12.76 22.01 -1.74
CA ASP A 164 12.36 20.68 -2.25
C ASP A 164 10.84 20.48 -2.20
N ARG A 165 10.18 20.94 -1.13
CA ARG A 165 8.72 20.91 -1.05
C ARG A 165 8.04 21.83 -2.05
N LEU A 166 8.60 23.02 -2.31
CA LEU A 166 8.13 23.95 -3.33
C LEU A 166 8.38 23.39 -4.74
N ALA A 167 9.53 22.74 -4.97
CA ALA A 167 9.84 22.09 -6.23
C ALA A 167 8.87 20.92 -6.52
N ASN A 168 8.56 20.09 -5.50
CA ASN A 168 7.57 19.02 -5.66
C ASN A 168 6.14 19.56 -5.83
N ALA A 169 5.76 20.65 -5.14
CA ALA A 169 4.48 21.33 -5.37
C ALA A 169 4.39 21.96 -6.77
N ALA A 170 5.50 22.47 -7.31
CA ALA A 170 5.57 22.95 -8.68
C ALA A 170 5.36 21.80 -9.68
N LYS A 171 6.04 20.66 -9.51
CA LYS A 171 5.85 19.48 -10.38
C LYS A 171 4.40 19.00 -10.44
N VAL A 172 3.67 19.07 -9.33
CA VAL A 172 2.24 18.72 -9.29
C VAL A 172 1.38 19.76 -10.00
N ARG A 173 1.74 21.06 -9.93
CA ARG A 173 1.06 22.11 -10.70
C ARG A 173 1.28 21.96 -12.21
N ASP A 174 2.44 21.48 -12.60
CA ASP A 174 2.86 21.30 -13.99
C ASP A 174 2.66 19.86 -14.48
N LEU A 175 1.75 19.09 -13.85
CA LEU A 175 1.49 17.66 -14.15
C LEU A 175 1.30 17.41 -15.66
N LYS A 176 0.66 18.34 -16.36
CA LYS A 176 0.45 18.25 -17.81
C LYS A 176 1.77 18.23 -18.58
N ASP A 177 2.68 19.12 -18.24
CA ASP A 177 3.96 19.25 -18.93
C ASP A 177 4.89 18.09 -18.57
N VAL A 178 4.89 17.66 -17.30
CA VAL A 178 5.61 16.45 -16.84
C VAL A 178 5.13 15.22 -17.61
N LEU A 179 3.82 14.98 -17.65
CA LEU A 179 3.24 13.83 -18.34
C LEU A 179 3.55 13.86 -19.85
N ALA A 180 3.48 15.04 -20.48
CA ALA A 180 3.85 15.21 -21.87
C ALA A 180 5.32 14.86 -22.12
N GLN A 181 6.22 15.33 -21.27
CA GLN A 181 7.66 15.02 -21.33
C GLN A 181 7.91 13.51 -21.14
N GLU A 182 7.35 12.90 -20.12
CA GLU A 182 7.53 11.47 -19.80
C GLU A 182 7.01 10.54 -20.90
N LEU A 183 5.92 10.92 -21.56
CA LEU A 183 5.36 10.17 -22.69
C LEU A 183 6.02 10.53 -24.04
N GLY A 184 6.85 11.57 -24.10
CA GLY A 184 7.50 12.02 -25.33
C GLY A 184 6.52 12.64 -26.34
N VAL A 185 5.44 13.29 -25.87
CA VAL A 185 4.41 13.91 -26.72
C VAL A 185 4.31 15.41 -26.48
N PRO A 186 3.89 16.21 -27.47
CA PRO A 186 3.65 17.63 -27.25
C PRO A 186 2.54 17.85 -26.21
N ALA A 187 2.70 18.78 -25.26
CA ALA A 187 1.71 19.07 -24.22
C ALA A 187 0.32 19.41 -24.75
N LYS A 188 0.22 19.98 -25.96
CA LYS A 188 -1.06 20.23 -26.66
C LYS A 188 -1.84 18.97 -27.02
N THR A 189 -1.19 17.81 -27.06
CA THR A 189 -1.83 16.52 -27.30
C THR A 189 -2.70 16.09 -26.13
N LEU A 190 -2.35 16.49 -24.92
CA LEU A 190 -3.10 16.21 -23.71
C LEU A 190 -4.31 17.15 -23.63
N ARG A 191 -5.49 16.62 -24.02
CA ARG A 191 -6.77 17.35 -24.02
C ARG A 191 -7.58 17.12 -22.75
N ALA A 192 -7.15 16.19 -21.90
CA ALA A 192 -7.81 15.83 -20.67
C ALA A 192 -7.99 17.01 -19.71
N GLN A 193 -9.05 16.98 -18.93
CA GLN A 193 -9.18 17.82 -17.75
C GLN A 193 -8.32 17.23 -16.63
N PHE A 194 -7.50 18.06 -15.96
CA PHE A 194 -6.63 17.67 -14.87
C PHE A 194 -7.30 17.91 -13.52
N HIS A 195 -7.11 16.96 -12.58
CA HIS A 195 -7.71 16.99 -11.25
C HIS A 195 -6.65 16.70 -10.18
N ASN A 196 -6.68 17.46 -9.11
CA ASN A 196 -5.98 17.14 -7.86
C ASN A 196 -7.01 16.55 -6.89
N VAL A 197 -6.73 15.38 -6.35
CA VAL A 197 -7.55 14.71 -5.34
C VAL A 197 -6.74 14.63 -4.06
N GLU A 198 -7.32 15.08 -2.95
CA GLU A 198 -6.67 15.00 -1.65
C GLU A 198 -6.32 13.54 -1.33
N HIS A 199 -5.13 13.32 -0.79
CA HIS A 199 -4.51 12.00 -0.61
C HIS A 199 -5.40 11.00 0.15
N HIS A 200 -5.88 11.37 1.33
CA HIS A 200 -6.73 10.48 2.13
C HIS A 200 -8.12 10.29 1.53
N ARG A 201 -8.64 11.30 0.82
CA ARG A 201 -9.86 11.14 0.03
C ARG A 201 -9.67 10.10 -1.08
N ALA A 202 -8.50 10.07 -1.73
CA ALA A 202 -8.20 9.03 -2.71
C ALA A 202 -8.13 7.64 -2.06
N HIS A 203 -7.58 7.51 -0.86
CA HIS A 203 -7.63 6.26 -0.08
C HIS A 203 -9.08 5.83 0.23
N LEU A 204 -9.92 6.73 0.78
CA LEU A 204 -11.33 6.41 1.06
C LEU A 204 -12.07 5.99 -0.21
N ALA A 205 -11.84 6.68 -1.33
CA ALA A 205 -12.43 6.36 -2.61
C ALA A 205 -11.99 4.98 -3.13
N SER A 206 -10.71 4.62 -2.96
CA SER A 206 -10.18 3.31 -3.34
C SER A 206 -10.76 2.15 -2.52
N ALA A 207 -11.17 2.40 -1.28
CA ALA A 207 -11.79 1.42 -0.41
C ALA A 207 -13.30 1.33 -0.58
N PHE A 208 -13.98 2.45 -0.92
CA PHE A 208 -15.43 2.47 -0.98
C PHE A 208 -15.98 2.12 -2.36
N TYR A 209 -15.54 2.84 -3.39
CA TYR A 209 -16.19 2.76 -4.69
C TYR A 209 -15.99 1.43 -5.43
N VAL A 210 -15.01 0.64 -5.02
CA VAL A 210 -14.78 -0.71 -5.57
C VAL A 210 -15.14 -1.83 -4.59
N SER A 211 -15.67 -1.47 -3.42
CA SER A 211 -16.18 -2.45 -2.44
C SER A 211 -17.56 -2.97 -2.86
N PRO A 212 -18.01 -4.10 -2.30
CA PRO A 212 -19.37 -4.60 -2.54
C PRO A 212 -20.46 -3.82 -1.78
N PHE A 213 -20.09 -2.75 -1.03
CA PHE A 213 -21.00 -2.06 -0.12
C PHE A 213 -21.70 -0.88 -0.80
N GLU A 214 -23.02 -0.81 -0.67
CA GLU A 214 -23.83 0.36 -1.04
C GLU A 214 -23.62 1.51 -0.06
N ARG A 215 -23.46 1.16 1.22
CA ARG A 215 -23.19 2.09 2.33
C ARG A 215 -22.12 1.48 3.22
N ALA A 216 -21.13 2.27 3.61
CA ALA A 216 -20.08 1.81 4.51
C ALA A 216 -19.50 2.94 5.35
N ALA A 217 -19.07 2.63 6.57
CA ALA A 217 -18.10 3.41 7.31
C ALA A 217 -16.73 3.27 6.62
N LEU A 218 -15.96 4.35 6.59
CA LEU A 218 -14.70 4.40 5.84
C LEU A 218 -13.58 4.89 6.74
N LEU A 219 -12.43 4.20 6.70
CA LEU A 219 -11.23 4.62 7.41
C LEU A 219 -10.02 4.56 6.48
N SER A 220 -9.28 5.67 6.40
CA SER A 220 -7.93 5.74 5.86
C SER A 220 -6.97 6.02 7.01
N ILE A 221 -5.95 5.15 7.19
CA ILE A 221 -4.96 5.27 8.26
C ILE A 221 -3.56 5.04 7.66
N ASP A 222 -2.68 6.06 7.78
CA ASP A 222 -1.44 6.10 7.02
C ASP A 222 -0.28 6.75 7.80
N GLY A 223 0.89 6.87 7.15
CA GLY A 223 1.98 7.73 7.58
C GLY A 223 1.58 9.19 7.51
N PHE A 224 1.64 9.78 6.33
CA PHE A 224 1.13 11.12 6.03
C PHE A 224 0.88 11.32 4.54
N GLY A 225 -0.23 11.99 4.21
CA GLY A 225 -0.51 12.55 2.90
C GLY A 225 -1.28 13.87 3.03
N ASP A 226 -0.91 14.89 2.27
CA ASP A 226 -1.56 16.21 2.25
C ASP A 226 -1.82 16.84 3.64
N PHE A 227 -0.91 16.61 4.62
CA PHE A 227 -0.98 17.11 5.99
C PHE A 227 -1.93 16.34 6.94
N ILE A 228 -2.40 15.19 6.52
CA ILE A 228 -3.27 14.29 7.30
C ILE A 228 -2.57 12.94 7.48
N SER A 229 -2.88 12.23 8.55
CA SER A 229 -2.42 10.86 8.81
C SER A 229 -3.55 9.85 8.90
N THR A 230 -4.75 10.32 9.24
CA THR A 230 -5.94 9.48 9.38
C THR A 230 -7.15 10.27 8.99
N MET A 231 -8.03 9.69 8.18
CA MET A 231 -9.30 10.29 7.78
C MET A 231 -10.39 9.24 7.87
N TRP A 232 -11.56 9.61 8.41
CA TRP A 232 -12.71 8.73 8.44
C TRP A 232 -13.96 9.43 7.94
N GLY A 233 -14.90 8.63 7.46
CA GLY A 233 -16.13 9.13 6.89
C GLY A 233 -17.15 8.02 6.68
N LYS A 234 -18.16 8.33 5.90
CA LYS A 234 -19.14 7.38 5.39
C LYS A 234 -19.26 7.49 3.87
N GLY A 235 -19.46 6.36 3.23
CA GLY A 235 -19.80 6.25 1.84
C GLY A 235 -21.28 5.86 1.70
N GLU A 236 -21.98 6.46 0.73
CA GLU A 236 -23.35 6.12 0.38
C GLU A 236 -23.58 6.38 -1.12
N GLY A 237 -23.89 5.32 -1.89
CA GLY A 237 -24.07 5.42 -3.34
C GLY A 237 -22.85 6.02 -4.04
N ASN A 238 -22.99 7.20 -4.62
CA ASN A 238 -21.95 7.91 -5.37
C ASN A 238 -21.24 9.01 -4.55
N SER A 239 -21.37 9.00 -3.23
CA SER A 239 -20.81 10.06 -2.38
C SER A 239 -20.00 9.53 -1.21
N ILE A 240 -18.96 10.28 -0.85
CA ILE A 240 -18.19 10.10 0.38
C ILE A 240 -18.28 11.39 1.18
N GLU A 241 -18.76 11.28 2.41
CA GLU A 241 -18.77 12.35 3.40
C GLU A 241 -17.64 12.12 4.41
N VAL A 242 -16.74 13.08 4.55
CA VAL A 242 -15.67 13.06 5.55
C VAL A 242 -16.23 13.55 6.89
N LEU A 243 -16.10 12.74 7.94
CA LEU A 243 -16.62 13.00 9.28
C LEU A 243 -15.55 13.47 10.27
N GLY A 244 -14.28 13.13 10.01
CA GLY A 244 -13.20 13.55 10.85
C GLY A 244 -11.83 13.14 10.34
N GLN A 245 -10.79 13.65 11.01
CA GLN A 245 -9.40 13.43 10.62
C GLN A 245 -8.44 13.65 11.78
N VAL A 246 -7.23 13.09 11.65
CA VAL A 246 -6.07 13.38 12.48
C VAL A 246 -4.99 14.01 11.59
N GLU A 247 -4.46 15.13 12.03
CA GLU A 247 -3.54 15.94 11.25
C GLU A 247 -2.08 15.73 11.68
N TYR A 248 -1.18 16.06 10.77
CA TYR A 248 0.23 16.23 11.09
C TYR A 248 0.41 17.14 12.31
N PRO A 249 1.27 16.82 13.29
CA PRO A 249 2.31 15.78 13.24
C PRO A 249 1.91 14.43 13.87
N HIS A 250 0.67 14.18 14.16
CA HIS A 250 0.20 12.99 14.86
C HIS A 250 -0.11 11.86 13.88
N SER A 251 0.55 10.70 14.01
CA SER A 251 0.40 9.55 13.11
C SER A 251 0.75 8.24 13.81
N THR A 252 -0.11 7.23 13.66
CA THR A 252 0.19 5.86 14.08
C THR A 252 1.25 5.21 13.18
N GLY A 253 1.24 5.52 11.88
CA GLY A 253 2.24 5.05 10.93
C GLY A 253 3.63 5.55 11.31
N ILE A 254 3.78 6.83 11.64
CA ILE A 254 5.07 7.40 12.11
C ILE A 254 5.52 6.78 13.43
N MET A 255 4.62 6.51 14.37
CA MET A 255 4.98 5.76 15.59
C MET A 255 5.53 4.38 15.24
N TYR A 256 4.88 3.70 14.30
CA TYR A 256 5.31 2.36 13.87
C TYR A 256 6.67 2.41 13.17
N THR A 257 6.88 3.34 12.23
CA THR A 257 8.16 3.54 11.54
C THR A 257 9.29 3.91 12.52
N ALA A 258 9.05 4.84 13.47
CA ALA A 258 10.02 5.22 14.49
C ALA A 258 10.49 4.03 15.33
N THR A 259 9.53 3.20 15.78
CA THR A 259 9.85 1.98 16.54
C THR A 259 10.55 0.94 15.66
N THR A 260 10.18 0.81 14.39
CA THR A 260 10.84 -0.07 13.43
C THR A 260 12.31 0.30 13.25
N GLN A 261 12.60 1.59 13.08
CA GLN A 261 13.98 2.10 13.02
C GLN A 261 14.73 1.86 14.35
N PHE A 262 14.07 2.09 15.49
CA PHE A 262 14.65 1.86 16.82
C PHE A 262 15.04 0.39 17.03
N LEU A 263 14.25 -0.54 16.48
CA LEU A 263 14.53 -1.98 16.48
C LEU A 263 15.58 -2.40 15.44
N GLY A 264 16.26 -1.44 14.79
CA GLY A 264 17.36 -1.68 13.84
C GLY A 264 16.93 -2.17 12.47
N PHE A 265 15.71 -1.83 12.04
CA PHE A 265 15.18 -2.07 10.70
C PHE A 265 14.98 -0.70 10.02
N PRO A 266 16.00 -0.18 9.30
CA PRO A 266 16.01 1.21 8.86
C PRO A 266 15.30 1.50 7.54
N HIS A 267 14.94 0.47 6.76
CA HIS A 267 14.43 0.67 5.41
C HIS A 267 12.92 0.90 5.38
N TYR A 268 12.46 1.68 4.42
CA TYR A 268 11.03 1.85 4.12
C TYR A 268 10.40 0.48 3.82
N GLY A 269 9.23 0.20 4.42
CA GLY A 269 8.54 -1.09 4.31
C GLY A 269 9.03 -2.17 5.31
N ASP A 270 10.02 -1.88 6.14
CA ASP A 270 10.49 -2.79 7.19
C ASP A 270 9.46 -2.96 8.34
N GLU A 271 8.40 -2.14 8.39
CA GLU A 271 7.30 -2.26 9.35
C GLU A 271 6.67 -3.65 9.34
N GLY A 272 6.61 -4.27 8.17
CA GLY A 272 6.14 -5.64 8.02
C GLY A 272 7.03 -6.69 8.71
N LYS A 273 8.33 -6.40 8.93
CA LYS A 273 9.23 -7.27 9.72
C LYS A 273 8.86 -7.19 11.20
N VAL A 274 8.63 -5.98 11.71
CA VAL A 274 8.26 -5.77 13.12
C VAL A 274 6.88 -6.36 13.42
N MET A 275 5.92 -6.24 12.51
CA MET A 275 4.63 -6.94 12.60
C MET A 275 4.82 -8.47 12.72
N GLY A 276 5.73 -9.05 11.91
CA GLY A 276 6.07 -10.48 11.97
C GLY A 276 6.88 -10.89 13.22
N LEU A 277 7.54 -9.92 13.88
CA LEU A 277 8.30 -10.14 15.11
C LEU A 277 7.41 -10.13 16.37
N ALA A 278 6.32 -9.37 16.34
CA ALA A 278 5.43 -9.15 17.47
C ALA A 278 4.93 -10.45 18.14
N PRO A 279 4.56 -11.54 17.42
CA PRO A 279 4.13 -12.80 18.02
C PRO A 279 5.17 -13.51 18.89
N TYR A 280 6.45 -13.14 18.78
CA TYR A 280 7.53 -13.75 19.58
C TYR A 280 7.70 -13.10 20.95
N GLY A 281 7.08 -11.93 21.20
CA GLY A 281 7.18 -11.16 22.44
C GLY A 281 5.89 -11.15 23.25
N LYS A 282 5.97 -10.47 24.38
CA LYS A 282 4.84 -10.15 25.26
C LYS A 282 4.71 -8.62 25.38
N PRO A 283 3.51 -8.06 25.50
CA PRO A 283 3.32 -6.61 25.53
C PRO A 283 3.67 -6.01 26.89
N ARG A 284 4.96 -6.04 27.27
CA ARG A 284 5.47 -5.56 28.58
C ARG A 284 5.72 -4.06 28.63
N PHE A 285 5.76 -3.37 27.49
CA PHE A 285 6.03 -1.92 27.37
C PHE A 285 4.77 -1.09 27.09
N MET A 286 3.60 -1.54 27.56
CA MET A 286 2.34 -0.86 27.28
C MET A 286 2.24 0.52 27.95
N THR A 287 2.86 0.70 29.11
CA THR A 287 2.92 2.01 29.81
C THR A 287 3.68 3.02 28.97
N GLU A 288 4.85 2.64 28.47
CA GLU A 288 5.73 3.44 27.62
C GLU A 288 5.05 3.79 26.29
N PHE A 289 4.37 2.83 25.66
CA PHE A 289 3.64 3.09 24.43
C PHE A 289 2.40 3.98 24.64
N ARG A 290 1.73 3.95 25.78
CA ARG A 290 0.66 4.90 26.12
C ARG A 290 1.19 6.30 26.39
N GLU A 291 2.45 6.43 26.84
CA GLU A 291 3.14 7.71 26.94
C GLU A 291 3.53 8.26 25.55
N LEU A 292 3.93 7.39 24.61
CA LEU A 292 4.26 7.78 23.23
C LEU A 292 3.04 8.29 22.43
N ILE A 293 1.89 7.62 22.58
CA ILE A 293 0.67 7.95 21.88
C ILE A 293 -0.53 7.78 22.80
N ARG A 294 -1.35 8.82 22.92
CA ARG A 294 -2.58 8.80 23.69
C ARG A 294 -3.81 8.92 22.80
N THR A 295 -4.87 8.25 23.14
CA THR A 295 -6.20 8.47 22.56
C THR A 295 -6.83 9.71 23.20
N VAL A 296 -7.58 10.47 22.41
CA VAL A 296 -8.32 11.65 22.86
C VAL A 296 -9.74 11.60 22.31
N ASP A 297 -10.63 12.39 22.88
CA ASP A 297 -12.04 12.40 22.50
C ASP A 297 -12.26 12.66 21.01
N GLY A 298 -13.40 12.20 20.49
CA GLY A 298 -13.77 12.35 19.09
C GLY A 298 -13.00 11.44 18.14
N GLY A 299 -12.61 10.23 18.58
CA GLY A 299 -11.93 9.23 17.75
C GLY A 299 -10.51 9.61 17.38
N ARG A 300 -9.94 10.63 18.00
CA ARG A 300 -8.60 11.14 17.67
C ARG A 300 -7.53 10.54 18.58
N PHE A 301 -6.27 10.80 18.23
CA PHE A 301 -5.09 10.44 19.02
C PHE A 301 -4.01 11.49 18.87
N GLN A 302 -3.05 11.50 19.80
CA GLN A 302 -1.94 12.43 19.79
C GLN A 302 -0.63 11.73 20.16
N LEU A 303 0.44 11.97 19.39
CA LEU A 303 1.80 11.62 19.76
C LEU A 303 2.34 12.59 20.81
N ASN A 304 3.10 12.08 21.74
CA ASN A 304 3.98 12.90 22.55
C ASN A 304 5.23 13.23 21.73
N LEU A 305 5.29 14.46 21.24
CA LEU A 305 6.25 14.89 20.25
C LEU A 305 7.71 14.94 20.75
N ASP A 306 7.94 14.91 22.05
CA ASP A 306 9.31 14.87 22.63
C ASP A 306 10.07 13.61 22.20
N TYR A 307 9.34 12.53 21.91
CA TYR A 307 9.91 11.27 21.45
C TYR A 307 10.18 11.21 19.94
N PHE A 308 9.80 12.24 19.17
CA PHE A 308 9.86 12.22 17.71
C PHE A 308 10.58 13.46 17.17
N ARG A 309 11.28 13.30 16.04
CA ARG A 309 12.04 14.38 15.39
C ARG A 309 11.30 15.01 14.20
N HIS A 310 10.39 14.25 13.56
CA HIS A 310 9.74 14.65 12.31
C HIS A 310 8.99 15.98 12.38
N HIS A 311 8.41 16.34 13.53
CA HIS A 311 7.70 17.60 13.72
C HIS A 311 8.64 18.81 13.77
N ALA A 312 9.87 18.63 14.24
CA ALA A 312 10.88 19.69 14.37
C ALA A 312 11.81 19.74 13.14
N GLU A 313 12.27 18.59 12.66
CA GLU A 313 13.28 18.47 11.61
C GLU A 313 12.65 18.22 10.23
N GLY A 314 11.37 17.77 10.18
CA GLY A 314 10.72 17.24 8.99
C GLY A 314 11.03 15.77 8.82
N VAL A 315 10.43 15.17 7.82
CA VAL A 315 10.81 13.83 7.35
C VAL A 315 11.76 14.05 6.18
N ASP A 316 13.05 13.77 6.40
CA ASP A 316 14.02 13.72 5.31
C ASP A 316 13.73 12.45 4.52
N MET A 317 13.21 12.62 3.33
CA MET A 317 13.00 11.56 2.37
C MET A 317 13.90 11.83 1.19
N SER A 318 14.94 11.05 1.02
CA SER A 318 15.75 11.05 -0.19
C SER A 318 15.43 9.82 -1.03
N TRP A 319 15.61 9.95 -2.33
CA TRP A 319 15.27 8.93 -3.30
C TRP A 319 16.55 8.42 -3.97
N ASP A 320 17.49 7.89 -3.19
CA ASP A 320 18.71 7.33 -3.72
C ASP A 320 18.39 6.04 -4.49
N ASN A 321 18.73 6.01 -5.77
CA ASN A 321 18.46 4.88 -6.68
C ASN A 321 16.96 4.48 -6.79
N GLY A 322 16.04 5.43 -6.59
CA GLY A 322 14.60 5.22 -6.71
C GLY A 322 13.90 4.62 -5.50
N SER A 323 14.62 4.15 -4.49
CA SER A 323 14.04 3.67 -3.23
C SER A 323 14.01 4.78 -2.18
N PRO A 324 12.92 4.90 -1.37
CA PRO A 324 12.87 5.91 -0.33
C PRO A 324 13.82 5.58 0.82
N VAL A 325 14.65 6.55 1.18
CA VAL A 325 15.43 6.54 2.42
C VAL A 325 14.82 7.56 3.38
N ILE A 326 14.37 7.09 4.54
CA ILE A 326 13.79 7.94 5.58
C ILE A 326 14.83 8.22 6.64
N GLY A 327 15.07 9.51 6.95
CA GLY A 327 15.90 9.94 8.05
C GLY A 327 15.37 9.41 9.40
N ARG A 328 16.18 9.53 10.45
CA ARG A 328 15.82 9.05 11.81
C ARG A 328 14.58 9.79 12.32
N ILE A 329 13.53 9.06 12.63
CA ILE A 329 12.23 9.60 13.11
C ILE A 329 12.19 9.72 14.63
N PHE A 330 12.75 8.76 15.37
CA PHE A 330 12.75 8.77 16.84
C PHE A 330 13.81 9.72 17.40
N SER A 331 13.52 10.36 18.54
CA SER A 331 14.44 11.22 19.29
C SER A 331 15.33 10.40 20.23
N ASP A 332 16.28 11.07 20.91
CA ASP A 332 17.10 10.41 21.94
C ASP A 332 16.30 10.08 23.19
N GLU A 333 15.17 10.76 23.42
CA GLU A 333 14.23 10.47 24.51
C GLU A 333 13.60 9.06 24.39
N TYR A 334 13.51 8.52 23.17
CA TYR A 334 13.05 7.15 22.94
C TYR A 334 13.88 6.12 23.72
N ALA A 335 15.19 6.36 23.85
CA ALA A 335 16.08 5.51 24.60
C ALA A 335 15.81 5.51 26.11
N ARG A 336 15.17 6.54 26.66
CA ARG A 336 14.74 6.55 28.07
C ARG A 336 13.63 5.55 28.35
N LEU A 337 12.73 5.35 27.37
CA LEU A 337 11.62 4.41 27.50
C LEU A 337 12.06 2.96 27.32
N PHE A 338 12.89 2.71 26.30
CA PHE A 338 13.15 1.35 25.83
C PHE A 338 14.61 0.88 25.97
N GLY A 339 15.52 1.73 26.48
CA GLY A 339 16.96 1.47 26.48
C GLY A 339 17.62 1.83 25.15
N ALA A 340 18.85 1.38 24.90
CA ALA A 340 19.60 1.71 23.69
C ALA A 340 18.93 1.14 22.42
N PRO A 341 18.92 1.90 21.29
CA PRO A 341 18.42 1.37 20.03
C PRO A 341 19.26 0.18 19.57
N ARG A 342 18.61 -0.81 18.97
CA ARG A 342 19.29 -2.00 18.42
C ARG A 342 20.10 -1.59 17.19
N VAL A 343 21.34 -2.03 17.11
CA VAL A 343 22.17 -1.90 15.92
C VAL A 343 21.64 -2.84 14.82
N ALA A 344 21.55 -2.35 13.59
CA ALA A 344 21.11 -3.17 12.46
C ALA A 344 21.99 -4.43 12.33
N GLY A 345 21.37 -5.59 12.14
CA GLY A 345 22.06 -6.88 12.06
C GLY A 345 22.43 -7.52 13.40
N ALA A 346 22.35 -6.82 14.54
CA ALA A 346 22.56 -7.42 15.85
C ALA A 346 21.50 -8.48 16.17
N ALA A 347 21.77 -9.40 17.11
CA ALA A 347 20.82 -10.38 17.55
C ALA A 347 19.56 -9.72 18.15
N LEU A 348 18.40 -10.32 17.92
CA LEU A 348 17.14 -9.98 18.57
C LEU A 348 17.07 -10.65 19.92
N THR A 349 16.68 -9.91 20.95
CA THR A 349 16.52 -10.41 22.33
C THR A 349 15.04 -10.37 22.74
N GLU A 350 14.72 -10.88 23.93
CA GLU A 350 13.36 -10.77 24.48
C GLU A 350 12.86 -9.34 24.52
N ARG A 351 13.75 -8.35 24.79
CA ARG A 351 13.40 -6.93 24.80
C ARG A 351 12.85 -6.46 23.45
N GLU A 352 13.53 -6.77 22.34
CA GLU A 352 13.09 -6.36 20.99
C GLU A 352 11.76 -7.04 20.62
N HIS A 353 11.57 -8.29 21.01
CA HIS A 353 10.32 -9.00 20.82
C HIS A 353 9.18 -8.33 21.61
N ASP A 354 9.41 -8.01 22.88
CA ASP A 354 8.41 -7.37 23.76
C ASP A 354 8.07 -5.94 23.31
N ILE A 355 9.05 -5.18 22.81
CA ILE A 355 8.80 -3.87 22.20
C ILE A 355 7.91 -4.03 20.95
N ALA A 356 8.21 -4.99 20.08
CA ALA A 356 7.40 -5.25 18.87
C ALA A 356 5.97 -5.68 19.23
N ALA A 357 5.80 -6.55 20.23
CA ALA A 357 4.49 -6.98 20.71
C ALA A 357 3.68 -5.82 21.31
N SER A 358 4.34 -4.96 22.08
CA SER A 358 3.71 -3.78 22.70
C SER A 358 3.33 -2.73 21.67
N LEU A 359 4.18 -2.48 20.66
CA LEU A 359 3.87 -1.62 19.52
C LEU A 359 2.61 -2.09 18.79
N GLN A 360 2.56 -3.39 18.46
CA GLN A 360 1.43 -3.98 17.75
C GLN A 360 0.14 -3.84 18.55
N GLN A 361 0.16 -4.17 19.84
CA GLN A 361 -1.01 -4.03 20.70
C GLN A 361 -1.44 -2.55 20.83
N ARG A 362 -0.50 -1.62 20.96
CA ARG A 362 -0.85 -0.19 21.05
C ARG A 362 -1.44 0.36 19.76
N LEU A 363 -0.93 -0.05 18.60
CA LEU A 363 -1.53 0.27 17.31
C LEU A 363 -3.00 -0.19 17.26
N GLU A 364 -3.26 -1.44 17.67
CA GLU A 364 -4.62 -2.02 17.71
C GLU A 364 -5.54 -1.22 18.64
N GLU A 365 -5.09 -0.89 19.88
CA GLU A 365 -5.87 -0.07 20.82
C GLU A 365 -6.26 1.29 20.21
N VAL A 366 -5.33 1.95 19.53
CA VAL A 366 -5.60 3.27 18.91
C VAL A 366 -6.52 3.13 17.70
N ALA A 367 -6.29 2.16 16.83
CA ALA A 367 -7.13 1.93 15.66
C ALA A 367 -8.57 1.57 16.05
N PHE A 368 -8.73 0.71 17.06
CA PHE A 368 -10.06 0.33 17.54
C PHE A 368 -10.78 1.51 18.23
N HIS A 369 -10.06 2.40 18.90
CA HIS A 369 -10.64 3.65 19.42
C HIS A 369 -11.22 4.50 18.29
N VAL A 370 -10.51 4.67 17.17
CA VAL A 370 -11.02 5.39 15.98
C VAL A 370 -12.24 4.68 15.41
N LEU A 371 -12.18 3.35 15.26
CA LEU A 371 -13.24 2.53 14.67
C LEU A 371 -14.53 2.53 15.54
N HIS A 372 -14.42 2.44 16.87
CA HIS A 372 -15.57 2.57 17.76
C HIS A 372 -16.25 3.94 17.63
N HIS A 373 -15.44 5.01 17.56
CA HIS A 373 -15.99 6.36 17.35
C HIS A 373 -16.67 6.48 15.97
N LEU A 374 -16.07 5.94 14.92
CA LEU A 374 -16.63 5.95 13.58
C LEU A 374 -17.97 5.20 13.54
N HIS A 375 -18.07 4.03 14.18
CA HIS A 375 -19.32 3.30 14.30
C HIS A 375 -20.37 4.10 15.09
N GLN A 376 -20.00 4.75 16.20
CA GLN A 376 -20.92 5.60 16.98
C GLN A 376 -21.47 6.77 16.16
N GLN A 377 -20.66 7.36 15.26
CA GLN A 377 -21.09 8.46 14.40
C GLN A 377 -22.01 8.00 13.25
N THR A 378 -21.80 6.79 12.73
CA THR A 378 -22.45 6.35 11.49
C THR A 378 -23.56 5.32 11.71
N GLY A 379 -23.46 4.50 12.75
CA GLY A 379 -24.33 3.34 12.97
C GLY A 379 -24.18 2.23 11.91
N LEU A 380 -23.15 2.32 11.03
CA LEU A 380 -22.93 1.37 9.94
C LEU A 380 -22.07 0.18 10.41
N THR A 381 -22.39 -1.02 9.93
CA THR A 381 -21.70 -2.27 10.27
C THR A 381 -20.74 -2.76 9.16
N ASP A 382 -20.78 -2.12 7.99
CA ASP A 382 -19.83 -2.34 6.89
C ASP A 382 -18.67 -1.35 6.97
N LEU A 383 -17.45 -1.83 6.77
CA LEU A 383 -16.23 -1.03 6.85
C LEU A 383 -15.40 -1.14 5.56
N GLY A 384 -15.07 0.01 4.97
CA GLY A 384 -14.02 0.13 3.95
C GLY A 384 -12.72 0.66 4.57
N LEU A 385 -11.59 0.01 4.31
CA LEU A 385 -10.29 0.32 4.92
C LEU A 385 -9.20 0.50 3.87
N ALA A 386 -8.41 1.59 3.97
CA ALA A 386 -7.23 1.88 3.16
C ALA A 386 -6.18 2.68 3.96
N GLY A 387 -5.08 3.09 3.30
CA GLY A 387 -3.89 3.71 3.88
C GLY A 387 -2.80 2.69 4.21
N GLY A 388 -1.54 3.11 4.28
CA GLY A 388 -0.39 2.22 4.47
C GLY A 388 -0.46 1.37 5.74
N VAL A 389 -1.09 1.88 6.82
CA VAL A 389 -1.30 1.11 8.06
C VAL A 389 -2.31 -0.03 7.87
N ALA A 390 -3.19 0.05 6.87
CA ALA A 390 -4.09 -1.04 6.51
C ALA A 390 -3.39 -2.28 5.92
N TYR A 391 -2.08 -2.22 5.66
CA TYR A 391 -1.26 -3.41 5.43
C TYR A 391 -0.96 -4.21 6.70
N ASN A 392 -1.31 -3.68 7.88
CA ASN A 392 -1.18 -4.41 9.13
C ASN A 392 -2.27 -5.49 9.24
N SER A 393 -1.98 -6.65 8.67
CA SER A 393 -2.92 -7.78 8.59
C SER A 393 -3.29 -8.36 9.97
N VAL A 394 -2.43 -8.16 10.98
CA VAL A 394 -2.71 -8.58 12.38
C VAL A 394 -3.82 -7.72 12.98
N MET A 395 -3.72 -6.40 12.83
CA MET A 395 -4.78 -5.45 13.24
C MET A 395 -6.08 -5.76 12.49
N ASN A 396 -6.00 -5.90 11.16
CA ASN A 396 -7.19 -6.11 10.33
C ASN A 396 -7.96 -7.37 10.72
N GLY A 397 -7.26 -8.49 10.98
CA GLY A 397 -7.87 -9.76 11.38
C GLY A 397 -8.63 -9.70 12.72
N LYS A 398 -8.33 -8.67 13.53
CA LYS A 398 -8.97 -8.46 14.84
C LYS A 398 -10.12 -7.45 14.82
N ILE A 399 -10.28 -6.68 13.73
CA ILE A 399 -11.32 -5.63 13.67
C ILE A 399 -12.71 -6.19 13.95
N LEU A 400 -13.11 -7.27 13.26
CA LEU A 400 -14.44 -7.87 13.44
C LEU A 400 -14.62 -8.54 14.80
N LEU A 401 -13.53 -8.83 15.54
CA LEU A 401 -13.57 -9.41 16.88
C LEU A 401 -13.70 -8.36 17.99
N HIS A 402 -13.20 -7.16 17.75
CA HIS A 402 -13.04 -6.12 18.78
C HIS A 402 -13.79 -4.82 18.49
N THR A 403 -14.55 -4.77 17.39
CA THR A 403 -15.36 -3.61 17.01
C THR A 403 -16.76 -4.06 16.59
N PRO A 404 -17.75 -3.15 16.53
CA PRO A 404 -19.10 -3.49 16.10
C PRO A 404 -19.28 -3.73 14.59
N PHE A 405 -18.20 -3.69 13.80
CA PHE A 405 -18.27 -3.98 12.36
C PHE A 405 -18.46 -5.47 12.10
N GLU A 406 -19.31 -5.80 11.13
CA GLU A 406 -19.67 -7.17 10.76
C GLU A 406 -19.02 -7.60 9.44
N ARG A 407 -18.80 -6.65 8.51
CA ARG A 407 -18.14 -6.89 7.23
C ARG A 407 -17.06 -5.86 6.98
N ILE A 408 -15.97 -6.29 6.35
CA ILE A 408 -14.85 -5.42 6.04
C ILE A 408 -14.36 -5.64 4.61
N PHE A 409 -14.11 -4.56 3.91
CA PHE A 409 -13.36 -4.55 2.66
C PHE A 409 -12.04 -3.81 2.88
N VAL A 410 -10.93 -4.52 2.76
CA VAL A 410 -9.59 -3.93 2.79
C VAL A 410 -9.07 -3.82 1.36
N GLN A 411 -8.74 -2.60 0.92
CA GLN A 411 -8.18 -2.40 -0.42
C GLN A 411 -6.92 -3.24 -0.61
N ALA A 412 -6.84 -4.01 -1.71
CA ALA A 412 -5.70 -4.89 -2.01
C ALA A 412 -4.36 -4.13 -2.06
N ALA A 413 -4.38 -2.96 -2.70
CA ALA A 413 -3.29 -1.99 -2.73
C ALA A 413 -3.57 -0.86 -1.72
N ALA A 414 -3.69 -1.21 -0.43
CA ALA A 414 -4.17 -0.28 0.60
C ALA A 414 -3.26 0.95 0.79
N GLY A 415 -1.95 0.83 0.54
CA GLY A 415 -1.01 1.96 0.57
C GLY A 415 -1.17 2.93 -0.60
N ASP A 416 -0.15 3.75 -0.82
CA ASP A 416 -0.18 4.86 -1.77
C ASP A 416 -0.47 4.43 -3.21
N SER A 417 -0.05 3.22 -3.64
CA SER A 417 -0.34 2.72 -4.98
C SER A 417 -1.84 2.67 -5.29
N GLY A 418 -2.67 2.30 -4.32
CA GLY A 418 -4.13 2.26 -4.49
C GLY A 418 -4.80 3.62 -4.64
N THR A 419 -4.12 4.70 -4.28
CA THR A 419 -4.65 6.05 -4.46
C THR A 419 -4.84 6.41 -5.93
N ALA A 420 -4.02 5.85 -6.85
CA ALA A 420 -4.21 6.00 -8.29
C ALA A 420 -5.60 5.50 -8.74
N LEU A 421 -6.02 4.33 -8.22
CA LEU A 421 -7.36 3.79 -8.43
C LEU A 421 -8.43 4.68 -7.78
N GLY A 422 -8.20 5.11 -6.53
CA GLY A 422 -9.12 5.97 -5.80
C GLY A 422 -9.40 7.30 -6.51
N VAL A 423 -8.37 7.89 -7.11
CA VAL A 423 -8.48 9.10 -7.93
C VAL A 423 -9.43 8.90 -9.11
N CYS A 424 -9.28 7.77 -9.84
CA CYS A 424 -10.17 7.46 -10.96
C CYS A 424 -11.64 7.42 -10.53
N TYR A 425 -11.92 6.71 -9.44
CA TYR A 425 -13.29 6.53 -8.97
C TYR A 425 -13.85 7.77 -8.29
N ASP A 426 -13.06 8.55 -7.57
CA ASP A 426 -13.51 9.83 -7.03
C ASP A 426 -13.93 10.81 -8.15
N ILE A 427 -13.15 10.88 -9.23
CA ILE A 427 -13.49 11.69 -10.40
C ILE A 427 -14.73 11.14 -11.08
N HIS A 428 -14.81 9.83 -11.33
CA HIS A 428 -15.95 9.17 -11.99
C HIS A 428 -17.26 9.47 -11.27
N HIS A 429 -17.33 9.20 -9.95
CA HIS A 429 -18.55 9.37 -9.17
C HIS A 429 -18.94 10.83 -8.96
N ARG A 430 -17.97 11.75 -8.82
CA ARG A 430 -18.25 13.20 -8.79
C ARG A 430 -18.87 13.72 -10.08
N LEU A 431 -18.47 13.17 -11.23
CA LEU A 431 -18.99 13.62 -12.53
C LEU A 431 -20.35 12.98 -12.83
N THR A 432 -20.50 11.67 -12.61
CA THR A 432 -21.76 10.94 -12.86
C THR A 432 -22.84 11.30 -11.84
N GLY A 433 -22.51 11.48 -10.57
CA GLY A 433 -23.44 11.92 -9.55
C GLY A 433 -24.03 13.32 -9.82
N ARG A 434 -23.21 14.25 -10.35
CA ARG A 434 -23.71 15.58 -10.80
C ARG A 434 -24.63 15.48 -12.00
N ALA A 435 -24.34 14.57 -12.93
CA ALA A 435 -25.19 14.34 -14.11
C ALA A 435 -26.55 13.77 -13.71
N ALA A 436 -26.60 12.83 -12.76
CA ALA A 436 -27.84 12.26 -12.23
C ALA A 436 -28.71 13.31 -11.53
N VAL A 437 -28.12 14.21 -10.71
CA VAL A 437 -28.86 15.32 -10.09
C VAL A 437 -29.41 16.26 -11.14
N ASN A 438 -28.66 16.59 -12.18
CA ASN A 438 -29.13 17.46 -13.26
C ASN A 438 -30.22 16.77 -14.14
N GLN A 439 -30.16 15.44 -14.32
CA GLN A 439 -31.20 14.68 -15.01
C GLN A 439 -32.47 14.50 -14.17
N THR A 440 -32.36 14.32 -12.86
CA THR A 440 -33.52 14.20 -11.97
C THR A 440 -34.33 15.50 -11.93
N VAL A 441 -33.68 16.66 -12.10
CA VAL A 441 -34.36 17.97 -12.27
C VAL A 441 -35.04 18.06 -13.67
N SER A 442 -34.56 17.28 -14.66
CA SER A 442 -35.08 17.26 -16.05
C SER A 442 -36.04 16.08 -16.33
N LEU A 443 -36.10 15.06 -15.49
CA LEU A 443 -36.86 13.82 -15.70
C LEU A 443 -38.01 13.66 -14.71
N LEU A 444 -38.67 14.76 -14.32
CA LEU A 444 -40.05 14.67 -13.79
C LEU A 444 -41.08 14.34 -14.87
N ASP A 445 -40.62 14.03 -16.08
CA ASP A 445 -41.48 13.51 -17.18
C ASP A 445 -40.76 12.36 -17.91
N GLY A 446 -41.32 11.10 -17.79
CA GLY A 446 -41.14 10.07 -18.81
C GLY A 446 -40.40 8.78 -18.43
N GLU A 447 -41.20 7.80 -18.04
CA GLU A 447 -41.17 6.33 -18.28
C GLU A 447 -39.87 5.48 -18.29
N ARG A 448 -39.98 4.39 -17.51
CA ARG A 448 -39.09 3.22 -17.35
C ARG A 448 -38.94 2.39 -18.61
N LYS A 449 -37.77 1.82 -18.83
CA LYS A 449 -37.59 0.49 -19.46
C LYS A 449 -36.52 -0.33 -18.74
N GLU A 450 -36.93 -1.60 -18.50
CA GLU A 450 -36.13 -2.69 -17.93
C GLU A 450 -35.10 -3.22 -18.94
N SER A 451 -33.94 -3.64 -18.48
CA SER A 451 -33.32 -4.96 -18.72
C SER A 451 -31.85 -5.03 -18.30
N ALA A 452 -31.46 -5.99 -17.55
CA ALA A 452 -30.59 -7.13 -17.81
C ALA A 452 -29.87 -7.62 -16.55
N GLN A 453 -30.13 -8.89 -16.25
CA GLN A 453 -29.45 -9.69 -15.21
C GLN A 453 -28.04 -10.03 -15.63
N THR A 454 -27.07 -9.92 -14.69
CA THR A 454 -25.96 -10.87 -14.58
C THR A 454 -25.37 -10.88 -13.17
N ASN A 455 -25.26 -12.04 -12.65
CA ASN A 455 -24.59 -12.65 -11.51
C ASN A 455 -23.64 -11.77 -10.67
N SER A 456 -24.05 -11.52 -9.43
CA SER A 456 -23.14 -11.28 -8.31
C SER A 456 -23.69 -12.03 -7.10
N LEU A 457 -23.06 -13.12 -6.78
CA LEU A 457 -23.28 -13.88 -5.55
C LEU A 457 -21.91 -14.02 -4.90
N ARG A 458 -21.73 -13.45 -3.69
CA ARG A 458 -20.98 -14.06 -2.59
C ARG A 458 -20.28 -13.07 -1.64
N TYR A 459 -21.04 -12.23 -1.00
CA TYR A 459 -20.80 -11.88 0.38
C TYR A 459 -22.09 -12.20 1.11
N GLY A 460 -22.08 -13.23 1.98
CA GLY A 460 -23.25 -13.71 2.68
C GLY A 460 -23.94 -12.61 3.48
N GLY A 461 -25.09 -12.18 3.01
CA GLY A 461 -25.99 -11.23 3.61
C GLY A 461 -27.35 -11.34 2.96
N GLU A 462 -28.43 -11.17 3.74
CA GLU A 462 -29.81 -11.27 3.31
C GLU A 462 -30.13 -10.38 2.08
N PRO A 463 -31.09 -10.75 1.22
CA PRO A 463 -31.41 -10.03 -0.03
C PRO A 463 -32.16 -8.73 0.30
N GLY A 464 -31.42 -7.61 0.36
CA GLY A 464 -32.00 -6.28 0.65
C GLY A 464 -31.13 -5.08 0.28
N THR A 465 -29.81 -5.27 0.09
CA THR A 465 -28.88 -4.16 -0.20
C THR A 465 -27.91 -4.56 -1.30
N ARG A 466 -28.38 -4.79 -2.51
CA ARG A 466 -27.50 -4.97 -3.68
C ARG A 466 -27.06 -3.60 -4.15
N ALA A 467 -25.73 -3.41 -4.27
CA ALA A 467 -25.13 -2.34 -5.04
C ALA A 467 -25.73 -2.33 -6.47
N ASP A 468 -25.84 -1.15 -7.05
CA ASP A 468 -26.23 -0.98 -8.47
C ASP A 468 -25.45 -2.00 -9.32
N PRO A 469 -26.11 -2.90 -10.08
CA PRO A 469 -25.44 -3.90 -10.90
C PRO A 469 -24.51 -3.31 -11.97
N SER A 470 -24.58 -2.02 -12.25
CA SER A 470 -23.64 -1.29 -13.11
C SER A 470 -22.34 -0.89 -12.39
N ARG A 471 -22.28 -1.00 -11.05
CA ARG A 471 -21.11 -0.62 -10.26
C ARG A 471 -20.03 -1.71 -10.34
N TYR A 472 -18.80 -1.29 -10.64
CA TYR A 472 -17.64 -2.18 -10.58
C TYR A 472 -17.36 -2.60 -9.13
N VAL A 473 -17.15 -3.89 -8.89
CA VAL A 473 -16.70 -4.45 -7.62
C VAL A 473 -15.36 -5.15 -7.84
N MET A 474 -14.36 -4.81 -7.02
CA MET A 474 -13.03 -5.40 -7.08
C MET A 474 -13.01 -6.71 -6.27
N GLU A 475 -13.47 -7.80 -6.88
CA GLU A 475 -13.46 -9.12 -6.26
C GLU A 475 -12.04 -9.70 -6.14
N GLY A 476 -11.14 -9.34 -7.08
CA GLY A 476 -9.75 -9.74 -7.12
C GLY A 476 -8.83 -8.59 -7.54
N ALA A 477 -7.54 -8.74 -7.26
CA ALA A 477 -6.54 -7.71 -7.52
C ALA A 477 -5.76 -7.91 -8.84
N TYR A 478 -6.26 -8.69 -9.78
CA TYR A 478 -5.54 -9.12 -11.00
C TYR A 478 -5.72 -8.10 -12.14
N THR A 479 -5.01 -6.98 -12.07
CA THR A 479 -5.15 -5.85 -13.01
C THR A 479 -3.87 -5.49 -13.76
N GLY A 480 -2.75 -6.13 -13.40
CA GLY A 480 -1.44 -5.91 -14.01
C GLY A 480 -1.20 -6.73 -15.29
N PRO A 481 0.05 -6.78 -15.79
CA PRO A 481 0.41 -7.45 -17.04
C PRO A 481 0.11 -8.94 -17.08
N GLU A 482 -0.31 -9.40 -18.26
CA GLU A 482 -0.54 -10.78 -18.64
C GLU A 482 0.30 -11.13 -19.87
N PHE A 483 0.65 -12.39 -20.02
CA PHE A 483 1.44 -12.90 -21.15
C PHE A 483 0.83 -14.19 -21.69
N SER A 484 0.73 -14.29 -23.00
CA SER A 484 0.28 -15.49 -23.69
C SER A 484 1.29 -16.63 -23.61
N ASN A 485 0.85 -17.86 -23.86
CA ASN A 485 1.75 -19.01 -23.93
C ASN A 485 2.81 -18.86 -25.04
N GLU A 486 2.49 -18.18 -26.12
CA GLU A 486 3.40 -17.89 -27.23
C GLU A 486 4.52 -16.95 -26.82
N GLU A 487 4.20 -15.85 -26.12
CA GLU A 487 5.19 -14.92 -25.57
C GLU A 487 6.11 -15.60 -24.52
N ILE A 488 5.54 -16.47 -23.69
CA ILE A 488 6.30 -17.26 -22.71
C ILE A 488 7.28 -18.21 -23.41
N VAL A 489 6.85 -18.89 -24.48
CA VAL A 489 7.72 -19.79 -25.26
C VAL A 489 8.87 -19.03 -25.94
N VAL A 490 8.63 -17.81 -26.41
CA VAL A 490 9.70 -16.96 -26.97
C VAL A 490 10.79 -16.70 -25.94
N GLU A 491 10.42 -16.33 -24.73
CA GLU A 491 11.38 -16.06 -23.64
C GLU A 491 12.11 -17.32 -23.15
N LEU A 492 11.42 -18.47 -23.08
CA LEU A 492 12.01 -19.74 -22.72
C LEU A 492 13.06 -20.18 -23.77
N ASN A 493 12.75 -20.10 -25.06
CA ASN A 493 13.68 -20.39 -26.13
C ASN A 493 14.91 -19.46 -26.12
N ALA A 494 14.67 -18.15 -25.86
CA ALA A 494 15.77 -17.19 -25.74
C ALA A 494 16.68 -17.46 -24.55
N SER A 495 16.17 -18.10 -23.49
CA SER A 495 16.94 -18.49 -22.31
C SER A 495 17.70 -19.80 -22.46
N GLY A 496 17.43 -20.58 -23.50
CA GLY A 496 18.03 -21.89 -23.74
C GLY A 496 17.59 -22.98 -22.75
N LEU A 497 16.48 -22.77 -22.03
CA LEU A 497 15.94 -23.73 -21.09
C LEU A 497 15.09 -24.78 -21.80
N GLU A 498 15.30 -26.04 -21.45
CA GLU A 498 14.38 -27.11 -21.84
C GLU A 498 13.08 -27.02 -21.02
N PHE A 499 11.95 -27.18 -21.68
CA PHE A 499 10.63 -27.15 -21.04
C PHE A 499 9.68 -28.18 -21.63
N GLU A 500 8.72 -28.60 -20.82
CA GLU A 500 7.60 -29.43 -21.22
C GLU A 500 6.34 -28.55 -21.35
N LYS A 501 5.45 -28.92 -22.26
CA LYS A 501 4.16 -28.23 -22.46
C LYS A 501 3.03 -29.15 -22.00
N TYR A 502 2.10 -28.60 -21.20
CA TYR A 502 0.91 -29.27 -20.71
C TYR A 502 -0.37 -28.60 -21.23
N SER A 503 -1.49 -29.29 -21.16
CA SER A 503 -2.80 -28.70 -21.29
C SER A 503 -3.21 -27.95 -20.02
N ASP A 504 -4.25 -27.10 -20.08
CA ASP A 504 -4.77 -26.38 -18.93
C ASP A 504 -5.19 -27.30 -17.79
N ALA A 505 -5.77 -28.46 -18.11
CA ALA A 505 -6.18 -29.44 -17.12
C ALA A 505 -5.01 -30.26 -16.51
N GLU A 506 -3.89 -30.34 -17.21
CA GLU A 506 -2.71 -31.11 -16.76
C GLU A 506 -1.76 -30.27 -15.91
N VAL A 507 -1.64 -28.96 -16.24
CA VAL A 507 -0.66 -28.08 -15.58
C VAL A 507 -0.90 -27.95 -14.08
N THR A 508 -2.16 -27.85 -13.64
CA THR A 508 -2.52 -27.75 -12.22
C THR A 508 -2.27 -29.07 -11.48
N LYS A 509 -2.65 -30.20 -12.09
CA LYS A 509 -2.40 -31.55 -11.52
C LYS A 509 -0.92 -31.85 -11.37
N ARG A 510 -0.11 -31.50 -12.38
CA ARG A 510 1.36 -31.67 -12.31
C ARG A 510 1.98 -30.80 -11.25
N ALA A 511 1.59 -29.53 -11.19
CA ALA A 511 2.07 -28.61 -10.16
C ALA A 511 1.63 -29.05 -8.76
N ALA A 512 0.39 -29.51 -8.59
CA ALA A 512 -0.10 -30.05 -7.32
C ALA A 512 0.70 -31.29 -6.87
N GLN A 513 1.03 -32.20 -7.79
CA GLN A 513 1.89 -33.34 -7.50
C GLN A 513 3.30 -32.90 -7.09
N ASP A 514 3.91 -31.98 -7.82
CA ASP A 514 5.23 -31.43 -7.49
C ASP A 514 5.26 -30.79 -6.09
N ILE A 515 4.21 -30.04 -5.74
CA ILE A 515 4.05 -29.47 -4.39
C ILE A 515 3.94 -30.58 -3.34
N ALA A 516 3.10 -31.61 -3.58
CA ALA A 516 2.89 -32.73 -2.65
C ALA A 516 4.18 -33.55 -2.45
N ASP A 517 5.02 -33.65 -3.49
CA ASP A 517 6.34 -34.30 -3.44
C ASP A 517 7.37 -33.46 -2.64
N GLY A 518 7.03 -32.21 -2.27
CA GLY A 518 7.86 -31.32 -1.47
C GLY A 518 8.81 -30.45 -2.29
N LEU A 519 8.52 -30.25 -3.56
CA LEU A 519 9.31 -29.35 -4.42
C LEU A 519 8.91 -27.89 -4.21
N VAL A 520 9.86 -26.99 -4.39
CA VAL A 520 9.63 -25.54 -4.41
C VAL A 520 9.24 -25.12 -5.82
N VAL A 521 7.99 -24.72 -5.99
CA VAL A 521 7.38 -24.42 -7.29
C VAL A 521 7.24 -22.91 -7.49
N GLY A 522 7.88 -22.38 -8.54
CA GLY A 522 7.57 -21.05 -9.08
C GLY A 522 6.32 -21.13 -9.94
N TRP A 523 5.32 -20.29 -9.65
CA TRP A 523 4.01 -20.28 -10.30
C TRP A 523 3.71 -18.91 -10.89
N PHE A 524 3.74 -18.81 -12.23
CA PHE A 524 3.54 -17.60 -13.00
C PHE A 524 2.38 -17.79 -13.99
N GLN A 525 1.24 -17.12 -13.71
CA GLN A 525 -0.02 -17.33 -14.42
C GLN A 525 -0.74 -16.00 -14.68
N GLY A 526 -1.61 -15.94 -15.69
CA GLY A 526 -2.58 -14.89 -15.94
C GLY A 526 -2.11 -13.45 -15.66
N ARG A 527 -3.05 -12.57 -15.33
CA ARG A 527 -2.77 -11.16 -15.00
C ARG A 527 -2.10 -11.02 -13.63
N MET A 528 -1.10 -10.14 -13.56
CA MET A 528 -0.37 -9.84 -12.31
C MET A 528 -1.28 -9.16 -11.29
N GLU A 529 -1.02 -9.42 -10.02
CA GLU A 529 -1.67 -8.79 -8.88
C GLU A 529 -1.28 -7.29 -8.76
N PHE A 530 -2.26 -6.43 -8.40
CA PHE A 530 -2.07 -5.06 -7.95
C PHE A 530 -2.04 -5.02 -6.42
N GLY A 531 -0.98 -4.47 -5.84
CA GLY A 531 -0.72 -4.47 -4.41
C GLY A 531 0.50 -5.31 -4.03
N PRO A 532 0.89 -5.32 -2.73
CA PRO A 532 2.17 -5.89 -2.28
C PRO A 532 2.13 -7.42 -2.11
N ARG A 533 0.98 -8.07 -2.31
CA ARG A 533 0.80 -9.50 -2.06
C ARG A 533 0.74 -10.29 -3.35
N ALA A 534 1.42 -11.42 -3.38
CA ALA A 534 1.21 -12.43 -4.40
C ALA A 534 -0.02 -13.26 -4.02
N LEU A 535 -0.97 -13.36 -4.94
CA LEU A 535 -2.29 -13.95 -4.72
C LEU A 535 -2.56 -15.14 -5.64
N GLY A 536 -1.50 -15.79 -6.15
CA GLY A 536 -1.62 -16.99 -6.96
C GLY A 536 -1.30 -16.80 -8.46
N ASN A 537 -0.86 -15.60 -8.89
CA ASN A 537 -0.43 -15.38 -10.26
C ASN A 537 1.07 -15.07 -10.39
N ARG A 538 1.70 -14.52 -9.36
CA ARG A 538 3.15 -14.29 -9.25
C ARG A 538 3.65 -14.86 -7.92
N SER A 539 3.52 -16.19 -7.76
CA SER A 539 3.69 -16.89 -6.49
C SER A 539 4.82 -17.91 -6.52
N ILE A 540 5.41 -18.15 -5.34
CA ILE A 540 6.14 -19.38 -5.03
C ILE A 540 5.24 -20.17 -4.11
N VAL A 541 4.97 -21.42 -4.46
CA VAL A 541 4.05 -22.31 -3.73
C VAL A 541 4.77 -23.58 -3.30
N VAL A 542 4.46 -24.04 -2.08
CA VAL A 542 5.03 -25.26 -1.51
C VAL A 542 4.03 -25.97 -0.59
N ASP A 543 4.36 -27.20 -0.17
CA ASP A 543 3.57 -28.03 0.73
C ASP A 543 3.55 -27.45 2.17
N PRO A 544 2.41 -27.01 2.69
CA PRO A 544 2.31 -26.46 4.04
C PRO A 544 2.41 -27.51 5.14
N ARG A 545 2.27 -28.81 4.83
CA ARG A 545 2.33 -29.93 5.78
C ARG A 545 3.75 -30.18 6.27
N ARG A 546 4.75 -29.72 5.55
CA ARG A 546 6.19 -29.91 5.82
C ARG A 546 6.73 -28.71 6.59
N ALA A 547 6.98 -28.88 7.89
CA ALA A 547 7.43 -27.79 8.78
C ALA A 547 8.74 -27.14 8.29
N GLU A 548 9.66 -27.94 7.71
CA GLU A 548 10.96 -27.51 7.20
C GLU A 548 10.85 -26.54 6.01
N MET A 549 9.70 -26.48 5.31
CA MET A 549 9.52 -25.58 4.16
C MET A 549 9.64 -24.11 4.53
N LYS A 550 9.33 -23.73 5.77
CA LYS A 550 9.55 -22.37 6.27
C LYS A 550 11.03 -22.00 6.23
N ASP A 551 11.90 -22.88 6.70
CA ASP A 551 13.35 -22.66 6.74
C ASP A 551 13.94 -22.75 5.33
N VAL A 552 13.54 -23.74 4.54
CA VAL A 552 13.93 -23.89 3.12
C VAL A 552 13.65 -22.61 2.34
N LEU A 553 12.44 -22.02 2.47
CA LEU A 553 12.10 -20.81 1.77
C LEU A 553 12.87 -19.57 2.29
N ASN A 554 13.02 -19.42 3.61
CA ASN A 554 13.73 -18.27 4.16
C ASN A 554 15.22 -18.30 3.84
N GLU A 555 15.90 -19.43 3.93
CA GLU A 555 17.34 -19.59 3.70
C GLU A 555 17.68 -19.71 2.22
N ARG A 556 17.00 -20.63 1.50
CA ARG A 556 17.36 -21.05 0.14
C ARG A 556 16.87 -20.05 -0.92
N ILE A 557 15.65 -19.49 -0.73
CA ILE A 557 14.98 -18.68 -1.73
C ILE A 557 15.02 -17.20 -1.37
N LYS A 558 14.53 -16.84 -0.17
CA LYS A 558 14.30 -15.44 0.25
C LYS A 558 15.52 -14.79 0.88
N LYS A 559 16.48 -15.58 1.37
CA LYS A 559 17.69 -15.08 2.07
C LYS A 559 17.36 -13.98 3.08
N ARG A 560 16.42 -14.26 3.97
CA ARG A 560 15.86 -13.30 4.92
C ARG A 560 15.74 -13.87 6.34
N GLU A 561 15.30 -13.06 7.27
CA GLU A 561 15.21 -13.38 8.68
C GLU A 561 14.26 -14.59 8.95
N PRO A 562 14.67 -15.60 9.76
CA PRO A 562 13.91 -16.84 10.00
C PRO A 562 12.55 -16.63 10.68
N PHE A 563 12.40 -15.54 11.43
CA PHE A 563 11.15 -15.24 12.13
C PHE A 563 10.00 -14.82 11.19
N ARG A 564 10.29 -14.46 9.94
CA ARG A 564 9.27 -14.01 8.97
C ARG A 564 8.36 -15.18 8.60
N PRO A 565 7.02 -15.03 8.79
CA PRO A 565 6.07 -16.08 8.48
C PRO A 565 5.77 -16.18 6.99
N PHE A 566 5.13 -17.29 6.61
CA PHE A 566 4.52 -17.49 5.31
C PHE A 566 2.99 -17.58 5.42
N ALA A 567 2.32 -17.44 4.29
CA ALA A 567 0.88 -17.31 4.22
C ALA A 567 0.21 -18.58 3.67
N PRO A 568 -0.89 -19.04 4.27
CA PRO A 568 -1.76 -20.06 3.68
C PRO A 568 -2.66 -19.44 2.60
N SER A 569 -2.83 -20.14 1.47
CA SER A 569 -3.95 -19.98 0.55
C SER A 569 -4.85 -21.19 0.67
N ILE A 570 -6.15 -20.99 0.89
CA ILE A 570 -7.16 -22.02 1.11
C ILE A 570 -8.33 -21.85 0.16
N LEU A 571 -8.99 -22.97 -0.21
CA LEU A 571 -10.29 -22.94 -0.88
C LEU A 571 -11.31 -22.20 -0.01
N GLU A 572 -12.04 -21.23 -0.58
CA GLU A 572 -12.91 -20.31 0.19
C GLU A 572 -13.95 -21.07 1.04
N GLU A 573 -14.58 -22.11 0.50
CA GLU A 573 -15.58 -22.92 1.17
C GLU A 573 -15.01 -23.81 2.30
N ARG A 574 -13.68 -23.95 2.37
CA ARG A 574 -12.98 -24.78 3.38
C ARG A 574 -12.37 -23.95 4.51
N VAL A 575 -12.56 -22.63 4.51
CA VAL A 575 -11.97 -21.74 5.53
C VAL A 575 -12.36 -22.18 6.94
N GLY A 576 -13.65 -22.43 7.18
CA GLY A 576 -14.17 -22.84 8.49
C GLY A 576 -13.64 -24.18 9.02
N ASP A 577 -13.04 -25.02 8.16
CA ASP A 577 -12.42 -26.27 8.58
C ASP A 577 -11.07 -26.06 9.26
N TYR A 578 -10.37 -24.95 8.91
CA TYR A 578 -9.00 -24.69 9.34
C TYR A 578 -8.85 -23.45 10.22
N PHE A 579 -9.76 -22.47 10.09
CA PHE A 579 -9.67 -21.18 10.79
C PHE A 579 -10.90 -20.91 11.65
N GLU A 580 -10.70 -20.16 12.74
CA GLU A 580 -11.80 -19.79 13.65
C GLU A 580 -12.69 -18.71 13.01
N GLN A 581 -12.07 -17.74 12.34
CA GLN A 581 -12.77 -16.69 11.58
C GLN A 581 -13.04 -17.17 10.16
N THR A 582 -14.21 -16.83 9.62
CA THR A 582 -14.66 -17.30 8.30
C THR A 582 -14.97 -16.18 7.29
N HIS A 583 -14.75 -14.92 7.69
CA HIS A 583 -14.91 -13.81 6.74
C HIS A 583 -13.92 -13.94 5.58
N PRO A 584 -14.33 -13.71 4.32
CA PRO A 584 -13.44 -13.79 3.17
C PRO A 584 -12.21 -12.87 3.30
N ALA A 585 -11.04 -13.38 2.93
CA ALA A 585 -9.76 -12.68 2.97
C ALA A 585 -9.00 -12.83 1.63
N PRO A 586 -9.56 -12.44 0.47
CA PRO A 586 -9.00 -12.75 -0.84
C PRO A 586 -7.65 -12.06 -1.10
N THR A 587 -7.33 -10.99 -0.40
CA THR A 587 -6.15 -10.13 -0.63
C THR A 587 -4.99 -10.38 0.34
N MET A 588 -5.06 -11.42 1.18
CA MET A 588 -4.00 -11.78 2.14
C MET A 588 -3.68 -10.63 3.12
N LEU A 589 -4.69 -9.84 3.50
CA LEU A 589 -4.57 -8.70 4.43
C LEU A 589 -5.26 -8.93 5.78
N MET A 590 -5.58 -10.19 6.11
CA MET A 590 -6.19 -10.62 7.37
C MET A 590 -5.38 -11.76 7.99
N VAL A 591 -5.16 -11.69 9.31
CA VAL A 591 -4.56 -12.79 10.10
C VAL A 591 -5.65 -13.42 10.96
N TYR A 592 -5.87 -14.71 10.78
CA TYR A 592 -6.88 -15.48 11.50
C TYR A 592 -6.24 -16.57 12.36
N GLN A 593 -6.92 -16.97 13.42
CA GLN A 593 -6.48 -18.08 14.26
C GLN A 593 -6.69 -19.42 13.55
N VAL A 594 -5.62 -20.20 13.41
CA VAL A 594 -5.72 -21.59 12.95
C VAL A 594 -6.31 -22.43 14.10
N ARG A 595 -7.33 -23.23 13.80
CA ARG A 595 -7.94 -24.13 14.79
C ARG A 595 -6.87 -25.01 15.43
N PRO A 596 -6.84 -25.15 16.77
CA PRO A 596 -5.78 -25.87 17.47
C PRO A 596 -5.52 -27.27 16.91
N GLU A 597 -6.59 -28.02 16.55
CA GLU A 597 -6.53 -29.37 16.00
C GLU A 597 -5.94 -29.45 14.59
N ARG A 598 -5.90 -28.31 13.85
CA ARG A 598 -5.39 -28.21 12.47
C ARG A 598 -3.96 -27.70 12.38
N ARG A 599 -3.42 -27.13 13.46
CA ARG A 599 -2.07 -26.52 13.44
C ARG A 599 -0.97 -27.48 13.03
N ALA A 600 -1.07 -28.77 13.48
CA ALA A 600 -0.11 -29.81 13.13
C ALA A 600 -0.23 -30.29 11.67
N GLU A 601 -1.34 -30.01 10.98
CA GLU A 601 -1.53 -30.39 9.58
C GLU A 601 -0.88 -29.37 8.62
N ILE A 602 -0.76 -28.10 9.02
CA ILE A 602 -0.21 -27.01 8.20
C ILE A 602 0.88 -26.21 8.93
N PRO A 603 1.91 -26.86 9.49
CA PRO A 603 2.89 -26.24 10.39
C PRO A 603 3.72 -25.13 9.67
N ALA A 604 3.99 -25.24 8.36
CA ALA A 604 4.80 -24.27 7.64
C ALA A 604 4.13 -22.88 7.48
N VAL A 605 2.80 -22.81 7.64
CA VAL A 605 2.01 -21.58 7.52
C VAL A 605 1.30 -21.19 8.83
N THR A 606 1.48 -21.96 9.87
CA THR A 606 1.02 -21.63 11.23
C THR A 606 2.10 -20.82 11.94
N HIS A 607 1.76 -19.60 12.35
CA HIS A 607 2.65 -18.70 13.07
C HIS A 607 2.87 -19.20 14.51
N VAL A 608 3.87 -18.65 15.21
CA VAL A 608 4.22 -19.06 16.58
C VAL A 608 3.10 -18.84 17.59
N ASP A 609 2.18 -17.90 17.32
CA ASP A 609 0.97 -17.63 18.12
C ASP A 609 -0.25 -18.45 17.70
N GLY A 610 -0.07 -19.40 16.76
CA GLY A 610 -1.14 -20.24 16.23
C GLY A 610 -2.01 -19.57 15.16
N SER A 611 -1.66 -18.38 14.71
CA SER A 611 -2.37 -17.66 13.64
C SER A 611 -1.80 -17.96 12.24
N GLY A 612 -2.50 -17.47 11.20
CA GLY A 612 -2.03 -17.50 9.81
C GLY A 612 -2.56 -16.31 9.02
N ARG A 613 -1.72 -15.71 8.16
CA ARG A 613 -2.13 -14.62 7.27
C ARG A 613 -2.81 -15.19 6.03
N LEU A 614 -4.13 -15.31 6.11
CA LEU A 614 -4.96 -16.06 5.19
C LEU A 614 -5.15 -15.40 3.84
N GLN A 615 -5.16 -16.22 2.78
CA GLN A 615 -5.79 -15.92 1.50
C GLN A 615 -6.91 -16.91 1.24
N THR A 616 -8.14 -16.44 1.05
CA THR A 616 -9.26 -17.23 0.52
C THR A 616 -9.23 -17.21 -1.00
N VAL A 617 -9.42 -18.37 -1.63
CA VAL A 617 -9.38 -18.51 -3.10
C VAL A 617 -10.72 -19.01 -3.60
N SER A 618 -11.40 -18.17 -4.40
CA SER A 618 -12.67 -18.49 -5.04
C SER A 618 -12.48 -18.84 -6.51
N PRO A 619 -13.21 -19.82 -7.06
CA PRO A 619 -13.13 -20.19 -8.47
C PRO A 619 -13.61 -19.07 -9.40
N SER A 620 -14.52 -18.19 -8.94
CA SER A 620 -15.00 -17.04 -9.71
C SER A 620 -13.94 -15.94 -9.89
N VAL A 621 -12.93 -15.89 -9.00
CA VAL A 621 -11.89 -14.84 -8.98
C VAL A 621 -10.59 -15.31 -9.61
N ASN A 622 -10.14 -16.54 -9.28
CA ASN A 622 -8.93 -17.13 -9.86
C ASN A 622 -9.12 -18.64 -10.01
N GLU A 623 -9.78 -19.05 -11.09
CA GLU A 623 -10.12 -20.45 -11.35
C GLU A 623 -8.89 -21.35 -11.41
N ARG A 624 -7.81 -20.93 -12.08
CA ARG A 624 -6.59 -21.75 -12.23
C ARG A 624 -5.89 -21.99 -10.89
N TYR A 625 -5.83 -20.97 -10.04
CA TYR A 625 -5.21 -21.10 -8.72
C TYR A 625 -6.11 -21.88 -7.75
N TYR A 626 -7.42 -21.71 -7.87
CA TYR A 626 -8.38 -22.54 -7.16
C TYR A 626 -8.22 -24.03 -7.55
N GLN A 627 -8.13 -24.34 -8.85
CA GLN A 627 -7.94 -25.70 -9.34
C GLN A 627 -6.62 -26.31 -8.86
N LEU A 628 -5.52 -25.54 -8.81
CA LEU A 628 -4.25 -25.99 -8.25
C LEU A 628 -4.41 -26.44 -6.78
N ILE A 629 -5.12 -25.64 -5.96
CA ILE A 629 -5.35 -26.00 -4.55
C ILE A 629 -6.30 -27.20 -4.44
N SER A 630 -7.31 -27.29 -5.30
CA SER A 630 -8.24 -28.43 -5.37
C SER A 630 -7.52 -29.72 -5.77
N ASP A 631 -6.67 -29.71 -6.79
CA ASP A 631 -5.86 -30.85 -7.21
C ASP A 631 -4.89 -31.29 -6.08
N PHE A 632 -4.31 -30.32 -5.35
CA PHE A 632 -3.48 -30.62 -4.18
C PHE A 632 -4.29 -31.23 -3.04
N HIS A 633 -5.53 -30.74 -2.81
CA HIS A 633 -6.44 -31.32 -1.84
C HIS A 633 -6.81 -32.76 -2.19
N ASP A 634 -7.07 -33.07 -3.45
CA ASP A 634 -7.41 -34.42 -3.92
C ASP A 634 -6.25 -35.40 -3.67
N ILE A 635 -4.99 -34.94 -3.80
CA ILE A 635 -3.81 -35.78 -3.54
C ILE A 635 -3.55 -35.94 -2.04
N THR A 636 -3.77 -34.92 -1.23
CA THR A 636 -3.23 -34.83 0.13
C THR A 636 -4.27 -34.84 1.24
N GLY A 637 -5.53 -34.56 0.91
CA GLY A 637 -6.60 -34.33 1.88
C GLY A 637 -6.55 -32.94 2.55
N VAL A 638 -5.58 -32.07 2.21
CA VAL A 638 -5.38 -30.74 2.80
C VAL A 638 -5.71 -29.65 1.78
N PRO A 639 -6.77 -28.83 1.97
CA PRO A 639 -7.21 -27.79 1.01
C PRO A 639 -6.42 -26.48 1.14
N VAL A 640 -5.16 -26.56 1.55
CA VAL A 640 -4.28 -25.42 1.85
C VAL A 640 -2.93 -25.60 1.17
N ILE A 641 -2.40 -24.55 0.54
CA ILE A 641 -1.01 -24.49 0.12
C ILE A 641 -0.32 -23.26 0.72
N LEU A 642 1.01 -23.35 0.91
CA LEU A 642 1.80 -22.18 1.28
C LEU A 642 2.02 -21.30 0.06
N ASN A 643 1.75 -20.00 0.20
CA ASN A 643 1.92 -18.99 -0.83
C ASN A 643 2.87 -17.86 -0.36
N THR A 644 3.85 -17.53 -1.19
CA THR A 644 4.70 -16.36 -1.01
C THR A 644 5.00 -15.69 -2.36
N SER A 645 5.37 -14.40 -2.35
CA SER A 645 5.67 -13.63 -3.56
C SER A 645 6.80 -14.27 -4.39
N PHE A 646 6.66 -14.20 -5.72
CA PHE A 646 7.68 -14.71 -6.63
C PHE A 646 8.79 -13.66 -6.81
N ASN A 647 9.76 -13.69 -5.92
CA ASN A 647 10.99 -12.89 -5.91
C ASN A 647 11.97 -13.45 -4.87
N GLU A 648 13.20 -12.99 -4.87
CA GLU A 648 14.13 -13.10 -3.74
C GLU A 648 13.92 -11.91 -2.79
N ASN A 649 14.51 -10.74 -3.07
CA ASN A 649 14.37 -9.47 -2.34
C ASN A 649 13.97 -8.30 -3.24
N GLU A 650 14.08 -8.45 -4.57
CA GLU A 650 13.63 -7.50 -5.57
C GLU A 650 12.09 -7.37 -5.60
N PRO A 651 11.51 -6.42 -6.36
CA PRO A 651 10.08 -6.41 -6.67
C PRO A 651 9.59 -7.74 -7.21
N VAL A 652 8.31 -8.07 -6.99
CA VAL A 652 7.69 -9.30 -7.52
C VAL A 652 7.90 -9.37 -9.03
N VAL A 653 8.19 -10.57 -9.56
CA VAL A 653 8.40 -10.77 -11.00
C VAL A 653 7.18 -10.30 -11.79
N CYS A 654 7.41 -9.55 -12.87
CA CYS A 654 6.32 -9.02 -13.70
C CYS A 654 6.21 -9.77 -15.03
N THR A 655 7.35 -10.00 -15.70
CA THR A 655 7.43 -10.62 -17.04
C THR A 655 7.91 -12.06 -16.95
N PRO A 656 7.70 -12.88 -18.00
CA PRO A 656 8.29 -14.24 -18.09
C PRO A 656 9.81 -14.21 -17.92
N ARG A 657 10.48 -13.21 -18.49
CA ARG A 657 11.94 -13.04 -18.33
C ARG A 657 12.32 -12.86 -16.87
N HIS A 658 11.62 -12.00 -16.12
CA HIS A 658 11.87 -11.82 -14.68
C HIS A 658 11.68 -13.13 -13.89
N ALA A 659 10.68 -13.93 -14.25
CA ALA A 659 10.42 -15.22 -13.60
C ALA A 659 11.54 -16.23 -13.88
N ILE A 660 12.02 -16.30 -15.13
CA ILE A 660 13.15 -17.13 -15.54
C ILE A 660 14.43 -16.71 -14.80
N ASP A 661 14.74 -15.41 -14.78
CA ASP A 661 15.92 -14.89 -14.10
C ASP A 661 15.88 -15.18 -12.58
N CYS A 662 14.72 -15.00 -11.96
CA CYS A 662 14.52 -15.33 -10.55
C CYS A 662 14.65 -16.85 -10.29
N PHE A 663 14.11 -17.71 -11.16
CA PHE A 663 14.26 -19.16 -11.08
C PHE A 663 15.73 -19.58 -11.20
N LEU A 664 16.47 -19.01 -12.14
CA LEU A 664 17.90 -19.31 -12.33
C LEU A 664 18.75 -18.85 -11.13
N LYS A 665 18.46 -17.65 -10.60
CA LYS A 665 19.15 -17.04 -9.46
C LYS A 665 18.89 -17.78 -8.14
N THR A 666 17.67 -18.25 -7.94
CA THR A 666 17.25 -18.96 -6.73
C THR A 666 17.40 -20.48 -6.93
N ARG A 667 17.15 -21.23 -5.88
CA ARG A 667 17.19 -22.70 -5.95
C ARG A 667 15.79 -23.31 -5.95
N MET A 668 14.83 -22.73 -6.65
CA MET A 668 13.54 -23.36 -6.92
C MET A 668 13.73 -24.62 -7.74
N ASP A 669 12.90 -25.62 -7.54
CA ASP A 669 13.03 -26.93 -8.17
C ASP A 669 12.32 -26.97 -9.53
N VAL A 670 11.14 -26.34 -9.60
CA VAL A 670 10.28 -26.32 -10.78
C VAL A 670 9.73 -24.91 -11.02
N LEU A 671 9.57 -24.54 -12.28
CA LEU A 671 8.97 -23.29 -12.71
C LEU A 671 7.84 -23.55 -13.71
N TYR A 672 6.62 -23.16 -13.36
CA TYR A 672 5.48 -23.15 -14.26
C TYR A 672 5.21 -21.72 -14.76
N LEU A 673 5.29 -21.54 -16.09
CA LEU A 673 5.00 -20.30 -16.82
C LEU A 673 3.84 -20.57 -17.77
N GLY A 674 2.63 -20.10 -17.48
CA GLY A 674 1.44 -20.51 -18.22
C GLY A 674 1.36 -22.05 -18.23
N ASN A 675 1.37 -22.62 -19.43
CA ASN A 675 1.30 -24.07 -19.66
C ASN A 675 2.67 -24.76 -19.84
N GLN A 676 3.76 -24.01 -19.67
CA GLN A 676 5.13 -24.51 -19.80
C GLN A 676 5.73 -24.81 -18.43
N CYS A 677 6.46 -25.92 -18.34
CA CYS A 677 7.13 -26.38 -17.13
C CYS A 677 8.62 -26.52 -17.37
N VAL A 678 9.43 -25.84 -16.57
CA VAL A 678 10.89 -25.99 -16.54
C VAL A 678 11.28 -26.70 -15.27
N ARG A 679 12.05 -27.77 -15.36
CA ARG A 679 12.59 -28.51 -14.20
C ARG A 679 14.09 -28.25 -14.07
N ARG A 680 14.53 -28.00 -12.85
CA ARG A 680 15.96 -27.91 -12.57
C ARG A 680 16.57 -29.30 -12.70
N LYS A 681 17.59 -29.44 -13.55
CA LYS A 681 18.37 -30.68 -13.62
C LYS A 681 19.04 -30.92 -12.28
N ALA A 682 18.91 -32.14 -11.76
CA ALA A 682 19.66 -32.54 -10.57
C ALA A 682 21.15 -32.30 -10.83
N VAL A 683 21.82 -31.58 -9.95
CA VAL A 683 23.27 -31.45 -9.98
C VAL A 683 23.81 -32.84 -9.57
N SER A 684 24.29 -33.59 -10.56
CA SER A 684 24.94 -34.91 -10.37
C SER A 684 26.19 -34.78 -9.50
#